data_b6a68af5aa4414e2fbd18fa7c0148e51
#
_entry.id   b6a68af5aa4414e2fbd18fa7c0148e51
#
_cell.length_a   1.000
_cell.length_b   1.000
_cell.length_c   1.000
_cell.angle_alpha   90.00
_cell.angle_beta   90.00
_cell.angle_gamma   90.00
#
_symmetry.space_group_name_H-M   'P 1'
#
loop_
_entity.id
_entity.type
_entity.pdbx_description
1 polymer ?
#
loop_
_entity_poly.entity_id
_entity_poly.type
_entity_poly.pdbx_seq_one_letter_code
_entity_poly.pdbx_strand_id
1 'polypeptide(L)'
;MWRQFALAVVVVLVLCYVPGYLFSRALGTKRTTSLVVAPLISVCLIGFSGIAIYPLGLRGVTPLLGGVGLFILIAAGLAYLIQKVRPTQENQSHANLGEKDSLNGVFLLVTAGISTAIFFVIFHKAIRNPSWFLQSADNYAHLAYITRSVQSGIYSMLHAAFYTGARPELQTPFFDEGFYPNALHSVAAVATTITGLNEVLTENVVWFVSVAVIYPVGICALLQTIGKKNLVASVLTSFVVFAQLAFPLRMVTVHAVFPNVMGFCAVPSAVVLFILMLNGAVPDKNDSAAEQLKSASFVNPRLVLLCVMGILALAMMHPSADFFWAICVLPYVLCSFLPRLTNFLQDKFTLSKTKGIALLAVMEVVTAGLAVGIWVFLLNTSFLAPTVNFVWEIYVKPLAAAQTVLNFGLLMNMPQILFAVAFWIGFVSCILNKNYRWLTLAFLMTAVIYVASLSDVLPIKRFFSGFWYTDPERTAAMVAIAAVPVAIIGMETSITLVFDLIKYVIKTVKEKGNKGEKTSSENSACTISANGDQSTCKPCMFIKNFGILMSIVAVVWGCVLLSPWNLASLPKKEHSEIRYGIIWLNEVFEPREHTTYKASEDEFVKKALQIVGNDLVVNNPYDGSLVLNSLYGMNIFYRAKVETEELPQSVIIRTKLNEVASNPEVQQAVRETGARYVLLLDLENPALLGDQSYYFSGLQITDEVPGFEIVLQEGPYRLYRITAVE
;
A
#
# COMPACT_ATOMS: atom_id res chain seq x y z
N MET A 1 3.35 -3.26 -25.48
CA MET A 1 2.87 -3.37 -24.12
C MET A 1 3.81 -2.78 -23.06
N TRP A 2 5.08 -3.20 -22.90
CA TRP A 2 5.98 -2.62 -21.89
C TRP A 2 6.27 -1.13 -22.06
N ARG A 3 6.29 -0.59 -23.29
CA ARG A 3 6.35 0.87 -23.53
C ARG A 3 5.10 1.58 -23.02
N GLN A 4 3.92 0.99 -23.20
CA GLN A 4 2.67 1.52 -22.69
C GLN A 4 2.64 1.48 -21.16
N PHE A 5 3.13 0.39 -20.56
CA PHE A 5 3.33 0.29 -19.12
C PHE A 5 4.23 1.42 -18.59
N ALA A 6 5.37 1.67 -19.22
CA ALA A 6 6.27 2.76 -18.84
C ALA A 6 5.60 4.14 -18.94
N LEU A 7 4.80 4.39 -19.99
CA LEU A 7 4.01 5.62 -20.13
C LEU A 7 3.00 5.76 -18.97
N ALA A 8 2.28 4.69 -18.67
CA ALA A 8 1.31 4.70 -17.57
C ALA A 8 2.00 4.90 -16.20
N VAL A 9 3.19 4.32 -15.98
CA VAL A 9 4.00 4.55 -14.77
C VAL A 9 4.31 6.05 -14.61
N VAL A 10 4.71 6.74 -15.68
CA VAL A 10 4.97 8.18 -15.63
C VAL A 10 3.70 8.94 -15.26
N VAL A 11 2.56 8.64 -15.90
CA VAL A 11 1.28 9.30 -15.61
C VAL A 11 0.84 9.06 -14.17
N VAL A 12 0.91 7.83 -13.67
CA VAL A 12 0.54 7.49 -12.28
C VAL A 12 1.49 8.17 -11.29
N LEU A 13 2.79 8.24 -11.57
CA LEU A 13 3.74 8.99 -10.74
C LEU A 13 3.37 10.48 -10.69
N VAL A 14 3.02 11.08 -11.83
CA VAL A 14 2.56 12.49 -11.89
C VAL A 14 1.30 12.67 -11.05
N LEU A 15 0.29 11.80 -11.20
CA LEU A 15 -0.96 11.86 -10.44
C LEU A 15 -0.73 11.68 -8.92
N CYS A 16 0.14 10.77 -8.53
CA CYS A 16 0.43 10.50 -7.11
C CYS A 16 1.34 11.57 -6.47
N TYR A 17 2.22 12.23 -7.22
CA TYR A 17 3.22 13.10 -6.60
C TYR A 17 2.97 14.59 -6.86
N VAL A 18 2.60 15.00 -8.07
CA VAL A 18 2.56 16.44 -8.43
C VAL A 18 1.50 17.22 -7.66
N PRO A 19 0.23 16.79 -7.59
CA PRO A 19 -0.80 17.55 -6.87
C PRO A 19 -0.46 17.76 -5.40
N GLY A 20 -0.11 16.66 -4.69
CA GLY A 20 0.21 16.71 -3.27
C GLY A 20 1.49 17.47 -2.98
N TYR A 21 2.50 17.34 -3.83
CA TYR A 21 3.72 18.15 -3.72
C TYR A 21 3.42 19.64 -3.83
N LEU A 22 2.69 20.05 -4.87
CA LEU A 22 2.34 21.45 -5.09
C LEU A 22 1.50 22.02 -3.95
N PHE A 23 0.49 21.27 -3.48
CA PHE A 23 -0.34 21.67 -2.35
C PHE A 23 0.50 21.85 -1.06
N SER A 24 1.33 20.86 -0.73
CA SER A 24 2.18 20.90 0.45
C SER A 24 3.20 22.06 0.35
N ARG A 25 3.77 22.29 -0.84
CA ARG A 25 4.66 23.44 -1.09
C ARG A 25 3.94 24.79 -0.98
N ALA A 26 2.70 24.88 -1.46
CA ALA A 26 1.87 26.08 -1.30
C ALA A 26 1.64 26.41 0.18
N LEU A 27 1.49 25.41 1.04
CA LEU A 27 1.43 25.58 2.49
C LEU A 27 2.80 25.92 3.12
N GLY A 28 3.90 25.92 2.37
CA GLY A 28 5.23 26.29 2.83
C GLY A 28 6.01 25.18 3.52
N THR A 29 5.64 23.89 3.33
CA THR A 29 6.45 22.76 3.83
C THR A 29 7.75 22.60 3.04
N LYS A 30 8.76 21.96 3.62
CA LYS A 30 10.05 21.71 2.96
C LYS A 30 9.90 20.78 1.76
N ARG A 31 10.81 20.92 0.77
CA ARG A 31 10.77 20.13 -0.48
C ARG A 31 10.77 18.63 -0.23
N THR A 32 11.65 18.16 0.66
CA THR A 32 11.80 16.73 0.99
C THR A 32 10.59 16.17 1.71
N THR A 33 10.04 16.89 2.69
CA THR A 33 8.79 16.52 3.37
C THR A 33 7.63 16.49 2.38
N SER A 34 7.49 17.54 1.54
CA SER A 34 6.44 17.57 0.51
C SER A 34 6.52 16.39 -0.45
N LEU A 35 7.73 15.94 -0.82
CA LEU A 35 7.93 14.77 -1.67
C LEU A 35 7.43 13.48 -0.99
N VAL A 36 7.78 13.26 0.28
CA VAL A 36 7.40 12.04 1.02
C VAL A 36 5.90 11.95 1.24
N VAL A 37 5.24 13.07 1.53
CA VAL A 37 3.80 13.09 1.81
C VAL A 37 2.93 13.27 0.57
N ALA A 38 3.55 13.61 -0.57
CA ALA A 38 2.83 13.89 -1.81
C ALA A 38 1.81 12.82 -2.21
N PRO A 39 2.10 11.50 -2.16
CA PRO A 39 1.12 10.48 -2.54
C PRO A 39 -0.15 10.52 -1.69
N LEU A 40 -0.01 10.71 -0.37
CA LEU A 40 -1.15 10.84 0.54
C LEU A 40 -2.00 12.06 0.19
N ILE A 41 -1.35 13.21 0.04
CA ILE A 41 -2.07 14.46 -0.23
C ILE A 41 -2.70 14.46 -1.62
N SER A 42 -2.03 13.90 -2.64
CA SER A 42 -2.59 13.77 -3.99
C SER A 42 -3.86 12.94 -4.00
N VAL A 43 -3.85 11.77 -3.34
CA VAL A 43 -5.03 10.89 -3.22
C VAL A 43 -6.17 11.62 -2.51
N CYS A 44 -5.88 12.31 -1.40
CA CYS A 44 -6.85 13.09 -0.67
C CYS A 44 -7.50 14.18 -1.56
N LEU A 45 -6.69 14.92 -2.33
CA LEU A 45 -7.17 15.96 -3.25
C LEU A 45 -8.03 15.37 -4.38
N ILE A 46 -7.63 14.26 -4.97
CA ILE A 46 -8.40 13.57 -6.02
C ILE A 46 -9.74 13.09 -5.45
N GLY A 47 -9.73 12.44 -4.28
CA GLY A 47 -10.95 11.94 -3.63
C GLY A 47 -11.92 13.07 -3.28
N PHE A 48 -11.44 14.15 -2.64
CA PHE A 48 -12.30 15.31 -2.34
C PHE A 48 -12.80 16.01 -3.59
N SER A 49 -11.98 16.12 -4.65
CA SER A 49 -12.44 16.68 -5.92
C SER A 49 -13.56 15.84 -6.52
N GLY A 50 -13.44 14.50 -6.49
CA GLY A 50 -14.48 13.59 -6.96
C GLY A 50 -15.81 13.77 -6.20
N ILE A 51 -15.74 13.91 -4.86
CA ILE A 51 -16.92 14.18 -4.04
C ILE A 51 -17.52 15.56 -4.36
N ALA A 52 -16.68 16.59 -4.50
CA ALA A 52 -17.14 17.97 -4.67
C ALA A 52 -17.78 18.24 -6.03
N ILE A 53 -17.28 17.62 -7.11
CA ILE A 53 -17.82 17.84 -8.46
C ILE A 53 -19.12 17.07 -8.74
N TYR A 54 -19.37 15.98 -8.01
CA TYR A 54 -20.53 15.12 -8.22
C TYR A 54 -21.87 15.85 -8.07
N PRO A 55 -22.18 16.57 -6.97
CA PRO A 55 -23.42 17.30 -6.78
C PRO A 55 -23.59 18.48 -7.76
N LEU A 56 -22.49 18.94 -8.38
CA LEU A 56 -22.51 19.99 -9.39
C LEU A 56 -22.87 19.44 -10.78
N GLY A 57 -23.10 18.14 -10.91
CA GLY A 57 -23.38 17.49 -12.20
C GLY A 57 -22.17 17.38 -13.12
N LEU A 58 -20.98 17.76 -12.65
CA LEU A 58 -19.75 17.73 -13.45
C LEU A 58 -19.20 16.29 -13.53
N ARG A 59 -18.78 15.89 -14.73
CA ARG A 59 -18.30 14.52 -15.01
C ARG A 59 -16.99 14.57 -15.81
N GLY A 60 -16.16 13.54 -15.63
CA GLY A 60 -14.92 13.36 -16.39
C GLY A 60 -13.67 13.87 -15.70
N VAL A 61 -12.51 13.60 -16.32
CA VAL A 61 -11.18 13.89 -15.77
C VAL A 61 -10.90 15.40 -15.71
N THR A 62 -11.37 16.17 -16.71
CA THR A 62 -11.10 17.63 -16.75
C THR A 62 -11.66 18.37 -15.54
N PRO A 63 -12.96 18.26 -15.16
CA PRO A 63 -13.47 18.90 -13.95
C PRO A 63 -12.85 18.32 -12.67
N LEU A 64 -12.51 17.02 -12.63
CA LEU A 64 -11.82 16.43 -11.51
C LEU A 64 -10.47 17.08 -11.25
N LEU A 65 -9.62 17.19 -12.28
CA LEU A 65 -8.31 17.85 -12.17
C LEU A 65 -8.44 19.36 -11.98
N GLY A 66 -9.50 19.98 -12.50
CA GLY A 66 -9.87 21.35 -12.20
C GLY A 66 -10.15 21.57 -10.72
N GLY A 67 -10.88 20.64 -10.07
CA GLY A 67 -11.10 20.65 -8.61
C GLY A 67 -9.81 20.51 -7.82
N VAL A 68 -8.93 19.61 -8.22
CA VAL A 68 -7.57 19.46 -7.62
C VAL A 68 -6.80 20.78 -7.75
N GLY A 69 -6.78 21.39 -8.93
CA GLY A 69 -6.14 22.68 -9.16
C GLY A 69 -6.72 23.79 -8.27
N LEU A 70 -8.04 23.83 -8.12
CA LEU A 70 -8.73 24.78 -7.25
C LEU A 70 -8.30 24.63 -5.78
N PHE A 71 -8.20 23.43 -5.25
CA PHE A 71 -7.70 23.20 -3.88
C PHE A 71 -6.27 23.71 -3.70
N ILE A 72 -5.39 23.50 -4.70
CA ILE A 72 -4.01 24.01 -4.67
C ILE A 72 -4.00 25.55 -4.68
N LEU A 73 -4.84 26.18 -5.51
CA LEU A 73 -4.94 27.64 -5.58
C LEU A 73 -5.50 28.23 -4.28
N ILE A 74 -6.50 27.60 -3.67
CA ILE A 74 -7.03 28.01 -2.36
C ILE A 74 -5.92 27.93 -1.30
N ALA A 75 -5.15 26.83 -1.25
CA ALA A 75 -4.04 26.69 -0.31
C ALA A 75 -2.97 27.77 -0.51
N ALA A 76 -2.62 28.07 -1.74
CA ALA A 76 -1.66 29.12 -2.07
C ALA A 76 -2.18 30.51 -1.70
N GLY A 77 -3.46 30.79 -1.99
CA GLY A 77 -4.13 32.06 -1.63
C GLY A 77 -4.20 32.28 -0.12
N LEU A 78 -4.60 31.24 0.64
CA LEU A 78 -4.63 31.29 2.09
C LEU A 78 -3.23 31.50 2.68
N ALA A 79 -2.22 30.79 2.17
CA ALA A 79 -0.85 30.98 2.61
C ALA A 79 -0.34 32.41 2.34
N TYR A 80 -0.65 32.98 1.17
CA TYR A 80 -0.33 34.37 0.82
C TYR A 80 -1.02 35.37 1.75
N LEU A 81 -2.31 35.20 2.02
CA LEU A 81 -3.07 36.08 2.93
C LEU A 81 -2.50 36.03 4.36
N ILE A 82 -2.17 34.83 4.87
CA ILE A 82 -1.54 34.66 6.19
C ILE A 82 -0.19 35.38 6.24
N GLN A 83 0.61 35.28 5.19
CA GLN A 83 1.90 35.99 5.10
C GLN A 83 1.74 37.52 5.09
N LYS A 84 0.70 38.06 4.41
CA LYS A 84 0.43 39.47 4.35
C LYS A 84 -0.04 40.07 5.68
N VAL A 85 -0.80 39.29 6.45
CA VAL A 85 -1.34 39.72 7.76
C VAL A 85 -0.32 39.64 8.88
N ARG A 86 0.66 38.72 8.78
CA ARG A 86 1.72 38.54 9.80
C ARG A 86 3.02 39.18 9.35
N PRO A 87 3.68 40.02 10.21
CA PRO A 87 4.95 40.66 9.86
C PRO A 87 6.05 39.66 9.50
N THR A 88 6.91 40.03 8.55
CA THR A 88 7.92 39.16 7.91
C THR A 88 8.93 38.51 8.89
N GLN A 89 9.24 39.14 10.03
CA GLN A 89 10.16 38.61 11.03
C GLN A 89 9.57 37.39 11.79
N GLU A 90 8.26 37.39 12.09
CA GLU A 90 7.60 36.26 12.73
C GLU A 90 7.44 35.07 11.79
N ASN A 91 7.22 35.33 10.49
CA ASN A 91 7.06 34.30 9.47
C ASN A 91 8.36 33.53 9.16
N GLN A 92 9.52 34.20 9.14
CA GLN A 92 10.80 33.54 8.94
C GLN A 92 11.19 32.65 10.15
N SER A 93 10.85 33.08 11.36
CA SER A 93 11.09 32.26 12.56
C SER A 93 10.17 31.03 12.61
N HIS A 94 8.90 31.15 12.22
CA HIS A 94 7.95 30.03 12.19
C HIS A 94 8.19 29.06 11.02
N ALA A 95 8.64 29.54 9.87
CA ALA A 95 9.00 28.69 8.74
C ALA A 95 10.27 27.87 9.02
N ASN A 96 11.19 28.38 9.82
CA ASN A 96 12.46 27.73 10.13
C ASN A 96 12.44 26.88 11.42
N LEU A 97 11.48 27.10 12.34
CA LEU A 97 11.44 26.50 13.67
C LEU A 97 10.76 25.12 13.75
N GLY A 98 9.95 24.74 12.73
CA GLY A 98 9.19 23.47 12.79
C GLY A 98 9.85 22.28 12.09
N GLU A 99 10.78 22.50 11.21
CA GLU A 99 11.38 21.43 10.40
C GLU A 99 12.90 21.57 10.41
N LYS A 100 13.59 21.05 11.43
CA LYS A 100 15.01 20.69 11.26
C LYS A 100 15.09 19.83 10.00
N ASP A 101 16.11 20.07 9.14
CA ASP A 101 16.33 19.28 7.92
C ASP A 101 16.50 17.80 8.26
N SER A 102 15.36 17.14 8.51
CA SER A 102 15.35 15.74 8.92
C SER A 102 15.55 14.81 7.73
N LEU A 103 15.18 15.21 6.51
CA LEU A 103 15.18 14.34 5.34
C LEU A 103 16.22 14.78 4.29
N ASN A 104 16.95 13.79 3.74
CA ASN A 104 17.89 13.97 2.65
C ASN A 104 17.25 13.48 1.33
N GLY A 105 16.97 14.38 0.41
CA GLY A 105 16.32 14.06 -0.88
C GLY A 105 17.15 13.13 -1.76
N VAL A 106 18.49 13.21 -1.71
CA VAL A 106 19.35 12.31 -2.50
C VAL A 106 19.16 10.86 -2.06
N PHE A 107 19.09 10.61 -0.74
CA PHE A 107 18.89 9.26 -0.22
C PHE A 107 17.51 8.70 -0.57
N LEU A 108 16.47 9.56 -0.57
CA LEU A 108 15.13 9.17 -1.04
C LEU A 108 15.13 8.79 -2.53
N LEU A 109 15.83 9.57 -3.37
CA LEU A 109 15.95 9.29 -4.80
C LEU A 109 16.75 8.01 -5.08
N VAL A 110 17.85 7.78 -4.35
CA VAL A 110 18.63 6.54 -4.43
C VAL A 110 17.75 5.34 -4.08
N THR A 111 17.01 5.42 -2.99
CA THR A 111 16.08 4.36 -2.58
C THR A 111 15.01 4.15 -3.67
N ALA A 112 14.35 5.20 -4.15
CA ALA A 112 13.34 5.10 -5.20
C ALA A 112 13.88 4.44 -6.48
N GLY A 113 15.07 4.86 -6.94
CA GLY A 113 15.67 4.32 -8.15
C GLY A 113 16.03 2.84 -8.05
N ILE A 114 16.73 2.46 -6.97
CA ILE A 114 17.15 1.05 -6.78
C ILE A 114 15.94 0.15 -6.53
N SER A 115 14.99 0.55 -5.66
CA SER A 115 13.81 -0.25 -5.37
C SER A 115 12.92 -0.43 -6.60
N THR A 116 12.75 0.62 -7.41
CA THR A 116 12.00 0.52 -8.67
C THR A 116 12.66 -0.47 -9.64
N ALA A 117 13.98 -0.43 -9.76
CA ALA A 117 14.70 -1.36 -10.63
C ALA A 117 14.55 -2.82 -10.12
N ILE A 118 14.72 -3.06 -8.82
CA ILE A 118 14.56 -4.39 -8.22
C ILE A 118 13.12 -4.89 -8.44
N PHE A 119 12.13 -4.07 -8.08
CA PHE A 119 10.75 -4.51 -8.19
C PHE A 119 10.29 -4.66 -9.64
N PHE A 120 10.81 -3.85 -10.56
CA PHE A 120 10.56 -4.04 -11.99
C PHE A 120 11.05 -5.40 -12.49
N VAL A 121 12.22 -5.85 -12.04
CA VAL A 121 12.72 -7.19 -12.39
C VAL A 121 11.81 -8.28 -11.84
N ILE A 122 11.35 -8.15 -10.59
CA ILE A 122 10.39 -9.09 -9.97
C ILE A 122 9.08 -9.10 -10.77
N PHE A 123 8.51 -7.92 -10.99
CA PHE A 123 7.25 -7.72 -11.69
C PHE A 123 7.30 -8.24 -13.13
N HIS A 124 8.34 -7.90 -13.88
CA HIS A 124 8.52 -8.34 -15.28
C HIS A 124 8.65 -9.87 -15.40
N LYS A 125 9.31 -10.51 -14.43
CA LYS A 125 9.43 -11.98 -14.42
C LYS A 125 8.12 -12.65 -14.01
N ALA A 126 7.36 -12.03 -13.13
CA ALA A 126 6.09 -12.55 -12.63
C ALA A 126 4.96 -12.31 -13.64
N ILE A 127 4.80 -11.06 -14.08
CA ILE A 127 3.74 -10.65 -15.00
C ILE A 127 4.36 -10.39 -16.37
N ARG A 128 4.51 -11.44 -17.16
CA ARG A 128 5.14 -11.40 -18.50
C ARG A 128 4.44 -10.45 -19.45
N ASN A 129 3.13 -10.28 -19.29
CA ASN A 129 2.32 -9.33 -20.04
C ASN A 129 1.63 -8.38 -19.04
N PRO A 130 1.94 -7.06 -19.05
CA PRO A 130 1.39 -6.12 -18.10
C PRO A 130 -0.12 -5.85 -18.28
N SER A 131 -0.75 -6.41 -19.31
CA SER A 131 -2.20 -6.40 -19.51
C SER A 131 -2.89 -7.68 -19.02
N TRP A 132 -2.16 -8.61 -18.40
CA TRP A 132 -2.79 -9.70 -17.68
C TRP A 132 -3.32 -9.20 -16.33
N PHE A 133 -4.45 -9.73 -15.92
CA PHE A 133 -5.09 -9.38 -14.65
C PHE A 133 -5.07 -10.56 -13.67
N LEU A 134 -5.08 -10.25 -12.40
CA LEU A 134 -5.19 -11.27 -11.37
C LEU A 134 -6.62 -11.82 -11.37
N GLN A 135 -6.75 -13.12 -11.60
CA GLN A 135 -8.03 -13.80 -11.71
C GLN A 135 -8.58 -14.18 -10.33
N SER A 136 -9.09 -13.19 -9.62
CA SER A 136 -9.70 -13.32 -8.30
C SER A 136 -11.01 -12.53 -8.24
N ALA A 137 -11.94 -12.98 -7.41
CA ALA A 137 -13.24 -12.34 -7.25
C ALA A 137 -13.16 -10.85 -6.92
N ASP A 138 -12.26 -10.46 -6.00
CA ASP A 138 -12.09 -9.07 -5.60
C ASP A 138 -11.57 -8.22 -6.77
N ASN A 139 -10.70 -8.79 -7.62
CA ASN A 139 -10.17 -8.06 -8.76
C ASN A 139 -11.21 -7.78 -9.85
N TYR A 140 -12.14 -8.68 -10.06
CA TYR A 140 -13.24 -8.40 -10.97
C TYR A 140 -14.04 -7.18 -10.54
N ALA A 141 -14.29 -7.04 -9.22
CA ALA A 141 -14.94 -5.85 -8.67
C ALA A 141 -14.07 -4.59 -8.83
N HIS A 142 -12.76 -4.68 -8.60
CA HIS A 142 -11.87 -3.54 -8.79
C HIS A 142 -11.85 -3.05 -10.23
N LEU A 143 -11.73 -3.95 -11.20
CA LEU A 143 -11.78 -3.61 -12.61
C LEU A 143 -13.13 -3.01 -13.00
N ALA A 144 -14.25 -3.55 -12.50
CA ALA A 144 -15.58 -3.00 -12.75
C ALA A 144 -15.73 -1.56 -12.23
N TYR A 145 -15.23 -1.24 -11.02
CA TYR A 145 -15.20 0.14 -10.49
C TYR A 145 -14.34 1.08 -11.33
N ILE A 146 -13.18 0.64 -11.81
CA ILE A 146 -12.30 1.43 -12.70
C ILE A 146 -13.04 1.71 -14.00
N THR A 147 -13.56 0.66 -14.65
CA THR A 147 -14.28 0.76 -15.95
C THR A 147 -15.48 1.66 -15.83
N ARG A 148 -16.27 1.51 -14.77
CA ARG A 148 -17.43 2.40 -14.53
C ARG A 148 -16.99 3.85 -14.38
N SER A 149 -15.91 4.13 -13.65
CA SER A 149 -15.40 5.49 -13.48
C SER A 149 -14.92 6.11 -14.80
N VAL A 150 -14.29 5.31 -15.67
CA VAL A 150 -13.90 5.71 -17.04
C VAL A 150 -15.14 6.03 -17.89
N GLN A 151 -16.12 5.13 -17.89
CA GLN A 151 -17.32 5.23 -18.73
C GLN A 151 -18.25 6.38 -18.29
N SER A 152 -18.45 6.56 -16.98
CA SER A 152 -19.38 7.56 -16.43
C SER A 152 -18.74 8.92 -16.14
N GLY A 153 -17.42 8.96 -15.98
CA GLY A 153 -16.72 10.14 -15.46
C GLY A 153 -17.03 10.47 -14.00
N ILE A 154 -17.57 9.51 -13.22
CA ILE A 154 -17.87 9.69 -11.79
C ILE A 154 -16.75 9.10 -10.97
N TYR A 155 -16.13 9.96 -10.13
CA TYR A 155 -14.99 9.62 -9.27
C TYR A 155 -15.32 9.75 -7.77
N SER A 156 -16.60 10.00 -7.44
CA SER A 156 -17.03 10.14 -6.04
C SER A 156 -17.07 8.78 -5.35
N MET A 157 -16.33 8.64 -4.25
CA MET A 157 -16.35 7.45 -3.41
C MET A 157 -17.68 7.22 -2.69
N LEU A 158 -18.54 8.24 -2.62
CA LEU A 158 -19.87 8.14 -2.03
C LEU A 158 -20.90 7.59 -3.02
N HIS A 159 -20.53 7.48 -4.31
CA HIS A 159 -21.37 7.04 -5.42
C HIS A 159 -20.61 6.02 -6.29
N ALA A 160 -19.88 5.11 -5.62
CA ALA A 160 -19.23 4.01 -6.31
C ALA A 160 -20.27 2.99 -6.77
N ALA A 161 -20.09 2.45 -7.98
CA ALA A 161 -20.99 1.47 -8.58
C ALA A 161 -20.27 0.64 -9.64
N PHE A 162 -20.84 -0.51 -10.03
CA PHE A 162 -20.32 -1.34 -11.13
C PHE A 162 -20.97 -0.96 -12.48
N TYR A 163 -22.11 -0.34 -12.44
CA TYR A 163 -22.94 -0.08 -13.63
C TYR A 163 -23.03 1.41 -13.96
N THR A 164 -23.20 1.68 -15.24
CA THR A 164 -23.43 3.02 -15.80
C THR A 164 -24.70 2.99 -16.63
N GLY A 165 -25.44 4.09 -16.70
CA GLY A 165 -26.55 4.22 -17.64
C GLY A 165 -27.63 5.18 -17.15
N ALA A 166 -28.45 5.63 -18.08
CA ALA A 166 -29.61 6.50 -17.84
C ALA A 166 -30.79 5.76 -17.14
N ARG A 167 -30.77 4.44 -17.20
CA ARG A 167 -31.74 3.55 -16.55
C ARG A 167 -31.05 2.33 -16.01
N PRO A 168 -30.18 2.52 -14.98
CA PRO A 168 -29.45 1.39 -14.40
C PRO A 168 -30.40 0.32 -13.85
N GLU A 169 -31.59 0.71 -13.34
CA GLU A 169 -32.60 -0.17 -12.81
C GLU A 169 -33.14 -1.20 -13.77
N LEU A 170 -33.02 -1.02 -15.11
CA LEU A 170 -33.46 -1.96 -16.10
C LEU A 170 -32.35 -2.81 -16.73
N GLN A 171 -31.10 -2.33 -16.65
CA GLN A 171 -29.94 -2.97 -17.30
C GLN A 171 -28.90 -3.47 -16.28
N THR A 172 -29.26 -3.51 -15.03
CA THR A 172 -28.38 -4.00 -13.94
C THR A 172 -29.05 -5.15 -13.21
N PRO A 173 -28.30 -6.14 -12.76
CA PRO A 173 -28.85 -7.23 -11.97
C PRO A 173 -29.21 -6.82 -10.53
N PHE A 174 -28.62 -5.76 -9.99
CA PHE A 174 -28.83 -5.28 -8.61
C PHE A 174 -28.47 -3.80 -8.48
N PHE A 175 -28.96 -3.16 -7.42
CA PHE A 175 -28.50 -1.82 -7.03
C PHE A 175 -27.20 -1.91 -6.25
N ASP A 176 -26.18 -1.17 -6.69
CA ASP A 176 -24.85 -1.20 -6.10
C ASP A 176 -24.25 0.19 -5.83
N GLU A 177 -25.02 1.27 -6.06
CA GLU A 177 -24.50 2.62 -5.80
C GLU A 177 -24.38 2.90 -4.30
N GLY A 178 -23.17 3.16 -3.83
CA GLY A 178 -22.91 3.39 -2.42
C GLY A 178 -21.51 3.87 -2.12
N PHE A 179 -21.18 3.86 -0.84
CA PHE A 179 -19.84 4.19 -0.38
C PHE A 179 -18.87 3.04 -0.66
N TYR A 180 -17.77 3.36 -1.34
CA TYR A 180 -16.61 2.47 -1.46
C TYR A 180 -15.31 3.28 -1.49
N PRO A 181 -14.25 2.90 -0.72
CA PRO A 181 -12.95 3.58 -0.75
C PRO A 181 -12.29 3.37 -2.13
N ASN A 182 -12.38 4.38 -2.99
CA ASN A 182 -12.08 4.25 -4.41
C ASN A 182 -10.78 4.95 -4.86
N ALA A 183 -9.84 5.21 -3.96
CA ALA A 183 -8.61 5.94 -4.31
C ALA A 183 -7.80 5.26 -5.43
N LEU A 184 -7.57 3.94 -5.32
CA LEU A 184 -6.89 3.16 -6.35
C LEU A 184 -7.62 3.26 -7.69
N HIS A 185 -8.94 3.04 -7.66
CA HIS A 185 -9.80 3.02 -8.84
C HIS A 185 -9.84 4.38 -9.53
N SER A 186 -9.93 5.47 -8.76
CA SER A 186 -9.90 6.83 -9.30
C SER A 186 -8.55 7.16 -9.97
N VAL A 187 -7.43 6.80 -9.36
CA VAL A 187 -6.10 7.01 -9.95
C VAL A 187 -5.94 6.20 -11.23
N ALA A 188 -6.34 4.91 -11.23
CA ALA A 188 -6.28 4.05 -12.39
C ALA A 188 -7.19 4.57 -13.52
N ALA A 189 -8.45 4.92 -13.21
CA ALA A 189 -9.40 5.44 -14.20
C ALA A 189 -8.96 6.77 -14.82
N VAL A 190 -8.37 7.69 -14.01
CA VAL A 190 -7.78 8.93 -14.54
C VAL A 190 -6.60 8.62 -15.46
N ALA A 191 -5.73 7.68 -15.07
CA ALA A 191 -4.60 7.26 -15.90
C ALA A 191 -5.07 6.61 -17.21
N THR A 192 -6.09 5.73 -17.17
CA THR A 192 -6.74 5.15 -18.35
C THR A 192 -7.25 6.24 -19.28
N THR A 193 -8.02 7.19 -18.76
CA THR A 193 -8.61 8.27 -19.57
C THR A 193 -7.55 9.18 -20.21
N ILE A 194 -6.48 9.50 -19.48
CA ILE A 194 -5.39 10.35 -20.01
C ILE A 194 -4.55 9.63 -21.07
N THR A 195 -4.31 8.33 -20.88
CA THR A 195 -3.40 7.57 -21.75
C THR A 195 -4.12 6.85 -22.89
N GLY A 196 -5.43 6.63 -22.78
CA GLY A 196 -6.20 5.76 -23.67
C GLY A 196 -5.82 4.28 -23.57
N LEU A 197 -5.14 3.88 -22.48
CA LEU A 197 -4.71 2.51 -22.26
C LEU A 197 -5.82 1.71 -21.54
N ASN A 198 -5.67 0.40 -21.55
CA ASN A 198 -6.60 -0.53 -20.92
C ASN A 198 -6.57 -0.41 -19.38
N GLU A 199 -7.71 -0.61 -18.74
CA GLU A 199 -7.95 -0.51 -17.29
C GLU A 199 -7.08 -1.48 -16.49
N VAL A 200 -6.91 -2.70 -16.98
CA VAL A 200 -6.06 -3.73 -16.38
C VAL A 200 -4.61 -3.27 -16.28
N LEU A 201 -4.08 -2.67 -17.36
CA LEU A 201 -2.71 -2.18 -17.39
C LEU A 201 -2.52 -1.03 -16.39
N THR A 202 -3.47 -0.11 -16.31
CA THR A 202 -3.39 1.04 -15.39
C THR A 202 -3.58 0.62 -13.94
N GLU A 203 -4.45 -0.34 -13.64
CA GLU A 203 -4.54 -0.96 -12.31
C GLU A 203 -3.21 -1.58 -11.90
N ASN A 204 -2.60 -2.40 -12.78
CA ASN A 204 -1.29 -3.00 -12.54
C ASN A 204 -0.19 -1.95 -12.29
N VAL A 205 -0.27 -0.81 -12.97
CA VAL A 205 0.69 0.30 -12.75
C VAL A 205 0.46 0.97 -11.40
N VAL A 206 -0.78 1.16 -10.94
CA VAL A 206 -1.03 1.83 -9.64
C VAL A 206 -0.46 1.02 -8.48
N TRP A 207 -0.71 -0.30 -8.42
CA TRP A 207 -0.12 -1.10 -7.35
C TRP A 207 1.40 -1.29 -7.53
N PHE A 208 1.92 -1.35 -8.79
CA PHE A 208 3.36 -1.33 -9.04
C PHE A 208 4.02 -0.08 -8.46
N VAL A 209 3.51 1.11 -8.74
CA VAL A 209 4.06 2.38 -8.22
C VAL A 209 3.97 2.43 -6.70
N SER A 210 2.88 1.93 -6.12
CA SER A 210 2.71 1.87 -4.66
C SER A 210 3.81 1.03 -4.00
N VAL A 211 4.09 -0.14 -4.54
CA VAL A 211 5.09 -1.08 -4.01
C VAL A 211 6.52 -0.67 -4.35
N ALA A 212 6.77 -0.25 -5.60
CA ALA A 212 8.13 0.02 -6.08
C ALA A 212 8.68 1.38 -5.62
N VAL A 213 7.80 2.37 -5.37
CA VAL A 213 8.21 3.75 -5.09
C VAL A 213 7.68 4.23 -3.75
N ILE A 214 6.35 4.24 -3.52
CA ILE A 214 5.75 4.87 -2.34
C ILE A 214 6.23 4.18 -1.06
N TYR A 215 6.18 2.86 -1.01
CA TYR A 215 6.56 2.07 0.16
C TYR A 215 8.04 2.22 0.54
N PRO A 216 9.02 1.99 -0.36
CA PRO A 216 10.44 2.14 -0.04
C PRO A 216 10.82 3.56 0.36
N VAL A 217 10.27 4.57 -0.33
CA VAL A 217 10.50 5.99 -0.01
C VAL A 217 9.96 6.31 1.38
N GLY A 218 8.78 5.80 1.74
CA GLY A 218 8.19 5.95 3.08
C GLY A 218 9.04 5.34 4.17
N ILE A 219 9.54 4.11 4.00
CA ILE A 219 10.45 3.44 4.95
C ILE A 219 11.79 4.19 5.07
N CYS A 220 12.40 4.61 3.96
CA CYS A 220 13.62 5.40 3.97
C CYS A 220 13.42 6.73 4.71
N ALA A 221 12.31 7.43 4.47
CA ALA A 221 11.97 8.66 5.16
C ALA A 221 11.74 8.42 6.66
N LEU A 222 11.11 7.32 7.05
CA LEU A 222 10.91 6.94 8.44
C LEU A 222 12.26 6.74 9.15
N LEU A 223 13.18 5.99 8.55
CA LEU A 223 14.53 5.79 9.09
C LEU A 223 15.28 7.10 9.23
N GLN A 224 15.21 7.98 8.23
CA GLN A 224 15.84 9.31 8.32
C GLN A 224 15.22 10.17 9.43
N THR A 225 13.92 10.12 9.64
CA THR A 225 13.20 10.88 10.66
C THR A 225 13.64 10.47 12.07
N ILE A 226 14.00 9.21 12.27
CA ILE A 226 14.53 8.71 13.55
C ILE A 226 16.05 8.81 13.67
N GLY A 227 16.74 9.48 12.74
CA GLY A 227 18.17 9.78 12.82
C GLY A 227 19.07 8.86 11.99
N LYS A 228 18.54 7.93 11.21
CA LYS A 228 19.31 7.05 10.30
C LYS A 228 19.45 7.67 8.90
N LYS A 229 20.25 8.76 8.84
CA LYS A 229 20.48 9.54 7.60
C LYS A 229 21.81 9.17 6.96
N ASN A 230 21.90 7.99 6.36
CA ASN A 230 23.09 7.59 5.66
C ASN A 230 22.79 6.76 4.41
N LEU A 231 23.75 6.64 3.52
CA LEU A 231 23.59 5.91 2.26
C LEU A 231 23.40 4.40 2.50
N VAL A 232 24.01 3.84 3.54
CA VAL A 232 23.90 2.39 3.86
C VAL A 232 22.46 2.04 4.16
N ALA A 233 21.79 2.79 5.07
CA ALA A 233 20.39 2.58 5.40
C ALA A 233 19.48 2.74 4.16
N SER A 234 19.78 3.71 3.28
CA SER A 234 19.01 3.94 2.05
C SER A 234 19.14 2.79 1.05
N VAL A 235 20.34 2.27 0.86
CA VAL A 235 20.61 1.11 0.02
C VAL A 235 19.96 -0.13 0.61
N LEU A 236 20.15 -0.41 1.90
CA LEU A 236 19.51 -1.54 2.57
C LEU A 236 17.99 -1.50 2.45
N THR A 237 17.38 -0.31 2.60
CA THR A 237 15.93 -0.14 2.42
C THR A 237 15.47 -0.68 1.08
N SER A 238 16.20 -0.37 -0.01
CA SER A 238 15.81 -0.77 -1.38
C SER A 238 15.71 -2.29 -1.58
N PHE A 239 16.39 -3.08 -0.75
CA PHE A 239 16.36 -4.55 -0.81
C PHE A 239 15.44 -5.14 0.25
N VAL A 240 15.53 -4.67 1.49
CA VAL A 240 14.87 -5.28 2.65
C VAL A 240 13.35 -5.16 2.56
N VAL A 241 12.82 -4.10 1.94
CA VAL A 241 11.38 -3.90 1.69
C VAL A 241 10.73 -5.04 0.86
N PHE A 242 11.53 -5.79 0.09
CA PHE A 242 11.08 -6.92 -0.71
C PHE A 242 11.52 -8.28 -0.16
N ALA A 243 12.19 -8.30 0.99
CA ALA A 243 12.72 -9.55 1.54
C ALA A 243 11.65 -10.44 2.17
N GLN A 244 10.46 -9.91 2.43
CA GLN A 244 9.34 -10.63 3.04
C GLN A 244 8.27 -10.97 2.02
N LEU A 245 7.92 -12.25 1.90
CA LEU A 245 6.86 -12.68 0.99
C LEU A 245 5.48 -12.20 1.45
N ALA A 246 5.24 -12.16 2.78
CA ALA A 246 3.96 -11.72 3.34
C ALA A 246 3.55 -10.32 2.87
N PHE A 247 4.51 -9.44 2.60
CA PHE A 247 4.27 -8.14 1.97
C PHE A 247 5.42 -7.75 1.05
N PRO A 248 5.17 -7.29 -0.18
CA PRO A 248 3.84 -7.04 -0.77
C PRO A 248 3.23 -8.24 -1.50
N LEU A 249 4.04 -9.23 -1.92
CA LEU A 249 3.67 -10.21 -2.94
C LEU A 249 2.46 -11.07 -2.54
N ARG A 250 2.44 -11.58 -1.31
CA ARG A 250 1.35 -12.44 -0.86
C ARG A 250 0.00 -11.72 -0.79
N MET A 251 -0.04 -10.47 -0.30
CA MET A 251 -1.27 -9.68 -0.30
C MET A 251 -1.83 -9.44 -1.71
N VAL A 252 -0.94 -9.28 -2.70
CA VAL A 252 -1.35 -9.15 -4.10
C VAL A 252 -1.94 -10.47 -4.60
N THR A 253 -1.28 -11.61 -4.33
CA THR A 253 -1.61 -12.89 -4.98
C THR A 253 -2.84 -13.57 -4.39
N VAL A 254 -3.06 -13.50 -3.08
CA VAL A 254 -4.09 -14.34 -2.41
C VAL A 254 -5.49 -13.80 -2.61
N HIS A 255 -5.68 -12.48 -2.48
CA HIS A 255 -7.02 -11.88 -2.48
C HIS A 255 -7.18 -10.70 -3.42
N ALA A 256 -6.16 -10.35 -4.21
CA ALA A 256 -6.18 -9.15 -5.08
C ALA A 256 -6.53 -7.85 -4.33
N VAL A 257 -6.17 -7.74 -3.05
CA VAL A 257 -6.55 -6.60 -2.20
C VAL A 257 -5.71 -5.35 -2.52
N PHE A 258 -5.67 -4.96 -3.78
CA PHE A 258 -4.85 -3.85 -4.28
C PHE A 258 -5.09 -2.51 -3.55
N PRO A 259 -6.33 -2.11 -3.21
CA PRO A 259 -6.57 -0.89 -2.42
C PRO A 259 -5.90 -0.96 -1.05
N ASN A 260 -5.93 -2.13 -0.40
CA ASN A 260 -5.29 -2.35 0.89
C ASN A 260 -3.76 -2.34 0.78
N VAL A 261 -3.18 -2.93 -0.29
CA VAL A 261 -1.75 -2.85 -0.60
C VAL A 261 -1.32 -1.39 -0.77
N MET A 262 -2.08 -0.58 -1.54
CA MET A 262 -1.82 0.85 -1.73
C MET A 262 -1.81 1.59 -0.38
N GLY A 263 -2.81 1.35 0.46
CA GLY A 263 -2.89 1.93 1.80
C GLY A 263 -1.71 1.56 2.69
N PHE A 264 -1.36 0.27 2.76
CA PHE A 264 -0.24 -0.22 3.56
C PHE A 264 1.11 0.32 3.07
N CYS A 265 1.29 0.49 1.76
CA CYS A 265 2.48 1.15 1.19
C CYS A 265 2.60 2.61 1.64
N ALA A 266 1.49 3.30 1.88
CA ALA A 266 1.46 4.71 2.27
C ALA A 266 1.61 4.93 3.80
N VAL A 267 1.33 3.91 4.63
CA VAL A 267 1.43 3.99 6.10
C VAL A 267 2.77 4.55 6.59
N PRO A 268 3.95 4.11 6.10
CA PRO A 268 5.21 4.67 6.57
C PRO A 268 5.33 6.19 6.35
N SER A 269 4.84 6.72 5.23
CA SER A 269 4.81 8.16 4.94
C SER A 269 3.87 8.92 5.87
N ALA A 270 2.72 8.32 6.22
CA ALA A 270 1.78 8.89 7.18
C ALA A 270 2.36 8.90 8.62
N VAL A 271 3.10 7.86 9.01
CA VAL A 271 3.85 7.81 10.27
C VAL A 271 4.92 8.91 10.32
N VAL A 272 5.68 9.10 9.23
CA VAL A 272 6.65 10.19 9.12
C VAL A 272 5.99 11.54 9.34
N LEU A 273 4.87 11.80 8.67
CA LEU A 273 4.15 13.06 8.78
C LEU A 273 3.68 13.33 10.21
N PHE A 274 3.15 12.32 10.88
CA PHE A 274 2.72 12.39 12.27
C PHE A 274 3.90 12.66 13.22
N ILE A 275 5.04 11.98 13.04
CA ILE A 275 6.26 12.20 13.82
C ILE A 275 6.77 13.64 13.64
N LEU A 276 6.79 14.14 12.39
CA LEU A 276 7.22 15.52 12.10
C LEU A 276 6.29 16.55 12.74
N MET A 277 4.98 16.31 12.73
CA MET A 277 4.00 17.14 13.41
C MET A 277 4.26 17.22 14.92
N LEU A 278 4.47 16.08 15.57
CA LEU A 278 4.72 16.03 17.00
C LEU A 278 6.12 16.57 17.40
N ASN A 279 7.13 16.35 16.56
CA ASN A 279 8.49 16.89 16.82
C ASN A 279 8.52 18.43 16.76
N GLY A 280 7.64 19.03 15.94
CA GLY A 280 7.48 20.47 15.92
C GLY A 280 6.76 21.06 17.15
N ALA A 281 6.11 20.22 17.95
CA ALA A 281 5.34 20.66 19.13
C ALA A 281 6.19 20.79 20.42
N VAL A 282 7.31 20.07 20.51
CA VAL A 282 8.18 20.05 21.71
C VAL A 282 9.62 20.38 21.32
N PRO A 283 10.23 21.44 21.89
CA PRO A 283 11.61 21.83 21.59
C PRO A 283 12.61 20.73 21.97
N ASP A 284 13.73 20.67 21.23
CA ASP A 284 14.84 19.80 21.58
C ASP A 284 15.69 20.47 22.68
N LYS A 285 16.24 19.68 23.61
CA LYS A 285 17.15 20.20 24.67
C LYS A 285 18.40 20.90 24.11
N ASN A 286 18.78 20.59 22.88
CA ASN A 286 19.92 21.19 22.19
C ASN A 286 19.60 22.52 21.50
N ASP A 287 18.35 22.96 21.49
CA ASP A 287 17.95 24.23 20.92
C ASP A 287 18.33 25.36 21.88
N SER A 288 18.71 26.53 21.33
CA SER A 288 19.01 27.70 22.16
C SER A 288 17.79 28.11 22.99
N ALA A 289 18.01 28.75 24.13
CA ALA A 289 16.92 29.17 25.03
C ALA A 289 15.89 30.06 24.32
N ALA A 290 16.32 30.88 23.33
CA ALA A 290 15.43 31.69 22.50
C ALA A 290 14.60 30.86 21.51
N GLU A 291 15.14 29.76 20.98
CA GLU A 291 14.43 28.81 20.13
C GLU A 291 13.46 27.96 20.95
N GLN A 292 13.83 27.56 22.15
CA GLN A 292 12.97 26.82 23.09
C GLN A 292 11.73 27.66 23.49
N LEU A 293 11.90 28.96 23.78
CA LEU A 293 10.76 29.84 24.09
C LEU A 293 9.84 30.07 22.89
N LYS A 294 10.37 30.14 21.67
CA LYS A 294 9.60 30.35 20.45
C LYS A 294 8.87 29.08 19.96
N SER A 295 9.50 27.90 20.14
CA SER A 295 8.88 26.62 19.74
C SER A 295 7.82 26.14 20.74
N ALA A 296 7.83 26.63 21.97
CA ALA A 296 6.89 26.25 23.03
C ALA A 296 5.45 26.71 22.77
N SER A 297 5.16 27.37 21.64
CA SER A 297 3.87 28.04 21.53
C SER A 297 2.79 27.28 20.79
N PHE A 298 3.03 26.41 19.80
CA PHE A 298 1.93 25.66 19.13
C PHE A 298 2.41 24.60 18.16
N VAL A 299 1.67 23.48 18.04
CA VAL A 299 1.75 22.54 16.94
C VAL A 299 1.57 23.28 15.62
N ASN A 300 2.44 23.04 14.64
CA ASN A 300 2.35 23.72 13.34
C ASN A 300 1.03 23.35 12.63
N PRO A 301 0.07 24.30 12.45
CA PRO A 301 -1.25 24.00 11.92
C PRO A 301 -1.21 23.44 10.49
N ARG A 302 -0.15 23.73 9.73
CA ARG A 302 0.07 23.20 8.38
C ARG A 302 0.36 21.72 8.41
N LEU A 303 1.20 21.27 9.36
CA LEU A 303 1.48 19.84 9.55
C LEU A 303 0.27 19.10 10.11
N VAL A 304 -0.55 19.75 10.96
CA VAL A 304 -1.83 19.19 11.43
C VAL A 304 -2.77 18.97 10.25
N LEU A 305 -2.96 19.99 9.40
CA LEU A 305 -3.80 19.87 8.21
C LEU A 305 -3.33 18.73 7.29
N LEU A 306 -2.03 18.68 6.99
CA LEU A 306 -1.48 17.59 6.17
C LEU A 306 -1.64 16.22 6.84
N CYS A 307 -1.50 16.14 8.17
CA CYS A 307 -1.70 14.89 8.92
C CYS A 307 -3.16 14.41 8.83
N VAL A 308 -4.12 15.31 9.01
CA VAL A 308 -5.56 15.01 8.84
C VAL A 308 -5.82 14.55 7.39
N MET A 309 -5.29 15.26 6.39
CA MET A 309 -5.43 14.85 4.99
C MET A 309 -4.76 13.49 4.72
N GLY A 310 -3.62 13.21 5.37
CA GLY A 310 -2.95 11.92 5.28
C GLY A 310 -3.77 10.76 5.83
N ILE A 311 -4.41 10.95 6.98
CA ILE A 311 -5.35 9.97 7.57
C ILE A 311 -6.56 9.77 6.63
N LEU A 312 -7.17 10.85 6.16
CA LEU A 312 -8.28 10.74 5.20
C LEU A 312 -7.86 10.03 3.91
N ALA A 313 -6.62 10.23 3.43
CA ALA A 313 -6.09 9.52 2.28
C ALA A 313 -5.96 8.01 2.54
N LEU A 314 -5.48 7.60 3.72
CA LEU A 314 -5.43 6.19 4.09
C LEU A 314 -6.84 5.57 4.11
N ALA A 315 -7.84 6.26 4.68
CA ALA A 315 -9.24 5.83 4.66
C ALA A 315 -9.80 5.71 3.23
N MET A 316 -9.44 6.64 2.33
CA MET A 316 -9.82 6.59 0.91
C MET A 316 -9.12 5.47 0.13
N MET A 317 -7.91 5.08 0.52
CA MET A 317 -7.22 3.92 -0.03
C MET A 317 -7.85 2.63 0.50
N HIS A 318 -7.85 2.46 1.81
CA HIS A 318 -8.53 1.37 2.52
C HIS A 318 -8.57 1.64 4.03
N PRO A 319 -9.73 1.63 4.70
CA PRO A 319 -9.86 1.98 6.13
C PRO A 319 -8.97 1.17 7.08
N SER A 320 -8.66 -0.09 6.75
CA SER A 320 -7.75 -0.91 7.57
C SER A 320 -6.33 -0.36 7.67
N ALA A 321 -5.92 0.52 6.73
CA ALA A 321 -4.61 1.19 6.78
C ALA A 321 -4.54 2.24 7.90
N ASP A 322 -5.67 2.88 8.24
CA ASP A 322 -5.74 3.81 9.38
C ASP A 322 -5.53 3.10 10.72
N PHE A 323 -6.15 1.92 10.88
CA PHE A 323 -5.94 1.12 12.08
C PHE A 323 -4.49 0.64 12.17
N PHE A 324 -3.87 0.26 11.06
CA PHE A 324 -2.45 -0.10 11.04
C PHE A 324 -1.56 1.12 11.35
N TRP A 325 -1.86 2.27 10.78
CA TRP A 325 -1.18 3.52 11.13
C TRP A 325 -1.30 3.82 12.64
N ALA A 326 -2.48 3.67 13.23
CA ALA A 326 -2.70 3.88 14.66
C ALA A 326 -1.85 2.93 15.53
N ILE A 327 -1.74 1.64 15.15
CA ILE A 327 -0.86 0.66 15.80
C ILE A 327 0.62 1.07 15.70
N CYS A 328 1.04 1.71 14.62
CA CYS A 328 2.42 2.19 14.46
C CYS A 328 2.71 3.46 15.27
N VAL A 329 1.76 4.41 15.35
CA VAL A 329 2.01 5.72 15.99
C VAL A 329 1.81 5.70 17.50
N LEU A 330 0.93 4.86 18.04
CA LEU A 330 0.69 4.77 19.49
C LEU A 330 1.98 4.46 20.27
N PRO A 331 2.82 3.49 19.89
CA PRO A 331 4.11 3.26 20.53
C PRO A 331 5.06 4.47 20.47
N TYR A 332 5.05 5.22 19.36
CA TYR A 332 5.84 6.43 19.26
C TYR A 332 5.38 7.49 20.25
N VAL A 333 4.06 7.68 20.40
CA VAL A 333 3.50 8.60 21.39
C VAL A 333 3.95 8.19 22.80
N LEU A 334 3.74 6.93 23.19
CA LEU A 334 4.06 6.43 24.52
C LEU A 334 5.56 6.46 24.82
N CYS A 335 6.40 5.90 23.92
CA CYS A 335 7.82 5.69 24.22
C CYS A 335 8.73 6.88 23.87
N SER A 336 8.27 7.82 23.03
CA SER A 336 9.11 8.90 22.53
C SER A 336 8.54 10.30 22.76
N PHE A 337 7.28 10.53 22.44
CA PHE A 337 6.67 11.86 22.55
C PHE A 337 6.34 12.23 23.99
N LEU A 338 5.59 11.40 24.72
CA LEU A 338 5.20 11.70 26.11
C LEU A 338 6.39 11.88 27.05
N PRO A 339 7.47 11.07 27.01
CA PRO A 339 8.66 11.33 27.79
C PRO A 339 9.33 12.68 27.50
N ARG A 340 9.39 13.10 26.22
CA ARG A 340 9.92 14.40 25.83
C ARG A 340 9.03 15.55 26.31
N LEU A 341 7.74 15.41 26.14
CA LEU A 341 6.73 16.39 26.60
C LEU A 341 6.80 16.54 28.12
N THR A 342 6.90 15.44 28.88
CA THR A 342 7.03 15.45 30.34
C THR A 342 8.31 16.15 30.78
N ASN A 343 9.45 15.87 30.13
CA ASN A 343 10.70 16.56 30.43
C ASN A 343 10.59 18.07 30.18
N PHE A 344 9.96 18.48 29.07
CA PHE A 344 9.72 19.88 28.77
C PHE A 344 8.81 20.55 29.81
N LEU A 345 7.70 19.90 30.20
CA LEU A 345 6.81 20.41 31.26
C LEU A 345 7.49 20.47 32.62
N GLN A 346 8.33 19.48 32.94
CA GLN A 346 9.12 19.44 34.17
C GLN A 346 10.08 20.63 34.23
N ASP A 347 10.81 20.91 33.17
CA ASP A 347 11.74 22.03 33.08
C ASP A 347 10.97 23.38 33.15
N LYS A 348 9.85 23.50 32.40
CA LYS A 348 9.01 24.72 32.35
C LYS A 348 8.36 25.08 33.67
N PHE A 349 7.86 24.08 34.42
CA PHE A 349 7.15 24.27 35.69
C PHE A 349 8.01 23.95 36.92
N THR A 350 9.31 23.74 36.74
CA THR A 350 10.25 23.42 37.80
C THR A 350 9.81 22.27 38.71
N LEU A 351 9.25 21.23 38.10
CA LEU A 351 8.73 20.08 38.85
C LEU A 351 9.86 19.19 39.35
N SER A 352 9.69 18.66 40.57
CA SER A 352 10.64 17.66 41.09
C SER A 352 10.64 16.39 40.23
N LYS A 353 11.72 15.63 40.22
CA LYS A 353 11.85 14.39 39.46
C LYS A 353 10.71 13.40 39.72
N THR A 354 10.27 13.27 40.98
CA THR A 354 9.16 12.40 41.39
C THR A 354 7.84 12.86 40.74
N LYS A 355 7.56 14.19 40.75
CA LYS A 355 6.36 14.74 40.09
C LYS A 355 6.41 14.55 38.58
N GLY A 356 7.59 14.67 37.96
CA GLY A 356 7.76 14.38 36.52
C GLY A 356 7.47 12.91 36.19
N ILE A 357 7.97 11.96 36.97
CA ILE A 357 7.67 10.53 36.78
C ILE A 357 6.16 10.26 36.95
N ALA A 358 5.53 10.83 37.98
CA ALA A 358 4.09 10.67 38.20
C ALA A 358 3.27 11.27 37.05
N LEU A 359 3.65 12.45 36.55
CA LEU A 359 3.01 13.08 35.38
C LEU A 359 3.11 12.19 34.14
N LEU A 360 4.29 11.63 33.85
CA LEU A 360 4.48 10.71 32.72
C LEU A 360 3.57 9.49 32.85
N ALA A 361 3.57 8.84 34.02
CA ALA A 361 2.73 7.66 34.26
C ALA A 361 1.23 7.96 34.05
N VAL A 362 0.75 9.11 34.55
CA VAL A 362 -0.64 9.54 34.35
C VAL A 362 -0.93 9.75 32.84
N MET A 363 -0.04 10.46 32.14
CA MET A 363 -0.21 10.72 30.70
C MET A 363 -0.21 9.42 29.87
N GLU A 364 0.67 8.45 30.20
CA GLU A 364 0.72 7.15 29.53
C GLU A 364 -0.58 6.34 29.77
N VAL A 365 -1.04 6.27 31.04
CA VAL A 365 -2.29 5.57 31.39
C VAL A 365 -3.50 6.21 30.71
N VAL A 366 -3.60 7.53 30.73
CA VAL A 366 -4.70 8.25 30.04
C VAL A 366 -4.66 8.00 28.54
N THR A 367 -3.47 8.10 27.91
CA THR A 367 -3.34 7.88 26.47
C THR A 367 -3.67 6.44 26.09
N ALA A 368 -3.20 5.45 26.83
CA ALA A 368 -3.52 4.04 26.60
C ALA A 368 -5.02 3.77 26.83
N GLY A 369 -5.59 4.33 27.90
CA GLY A 369 -7.03 4.21 28.19
C GLY A 369 -7.91 4.81 27.08
N LEU A 370 -7.56 5.99 26.57
CA LEU A 370 -8.25 6.61 25.45
C LEU A 370 -8.13 5.76 24.17
N ALA A 371 -6.92 5.24 23.88
CA ALA A 371 -6.72 4.39 22.72
C ALA A 371 -7.57 3.12 22.79
N VAL A 372 -7.62 2.44 23.94
CA VAL A 372 -8.47 1.26 24.17
C VAL A 372 -9.94 1.63 24.10
N GLY A 373 -10.35 2.77 24.71
CA GLY A 373 -11.73 3.25 24.65
C GLY A 373 -12.21 3.53 23.23
N ILE A 374 -11.40 4.21 22.41
CA ILE A 374 -11.70 4.44 20.99
C ILE A 374 -11.74 3.11 20.22
N TRP A 375 -10.82 2.20 20.48
CA TRP A 375 -10.80 0.88 19.86
C TRP A 375 -12.09 0.10 20.12
N VAL A 376 -12.51 0.00 21.40
CA VAL A 376 -13.75 -0.69 21.79
C VAL A 376 -14.98 0.02 21.23
N PHE A 377 -15.00 1.35 21.23
CA PHE A 377 -16.10 2.11 20.63
C PHE A 377 -16.24 1.78 19.14
N LEU A 378 -15.16 1.84 18.37
CA LEU A 378 -15.17 1.57 16.92
C LEU A 378 -15.54 0.12 16.60
N LEU A 379 -15.11 -0.86 17.41
CA LEU A 379 -15.49 -2.27 17.25
C LEU A 379 -17.01 -2.50 17.35
N ASN A 380 -17.72 -1.62 18.04
CA ASN A 380 -19.17 -1.73 18.27
C ASN A 380 -20.01 -0.80 17.37
N THR A 381 -19.38 -0.11 16.40
CA THR A 381 -20.13 0.75 15.47
C THR A 381 -20.81 -0.09 14.37
N SER A 382 -22.04 0.25 14.03
CA SER A 382 -22.80 -0.41 12.96
C SER A 382 -22.11 -0.26 11.59
N PHE A 383 -21.45 0.86 11.36
CA PHE A 383 -20.70 1.12 10.12
C PHE A 383 -19.55 0.14 9.89
N LEU A 384 -18.86 -0.30 10.94
CA LEU A 384 -17.74 -1.25 10.84
C LEU A 384 -18.18 -2.71 11.07
N ALA A 385 -19.45 -2.95 11.41
CA ALA A 385 -19.94 -4.29 11.69
C ALA A 385 -19.70 -5.31 10.57
N PRO A 386 -19.88 -5.01 9.27
CA PRO A 386 -19.57 -5.94 8.19
C PRO A 386 -18.10 -6.38 8.17
N THR A 387 -17.18 -5.45 8.45
CA THR A 387 -15.74 -5.72 8.52
C THR A 387 -15.37 -6.52 9.77
N VAL A 388 -15.83 -6.06 10.95
CA VAL A 388 -15.44 -6.63 12.25
C VAL A 388 -16.02 -8.03 12.48
N ASN A 389 -17.22 -8.27 11.95
CA ASN A 389 -17.92 -9.55 12.12
C ASN A 389 -17.55 -10.59 11.04
N PHE A 390 -16.81 -10.20 10.02
CA PHE A 390 -16.30 -11.13 9.04
C PHE A 390 -15.26 -12.06 9.68
N VAL A 391 -15.37 -13.37 9.45
CA VAL A 391 -14.51 -14.37 10.08
C VAL A 391 -13.85 -15.24 9.01
N TRP A 392 -12.55 -15.05 8.86
CA TRP A 392 -11.73 -15.95 8.02
C TRP A 392 -11.46 -17.27 8.71
N GLU A 393 -11.31 -18.31 7.92
CA GLU A 393 -10.90 -19.64 8.39
C GLU A 393 -9.52 -19.64 9.04
N ILE A 394 -9.26 -20.63 9.87
CA ILE A 394 -8.02 -20.81 10.62
C ILE A 394 -7.15 -21.81 9.87
N TYR A 395 -6.02 -21.34 9.34
CA TYR A 395 -5.07 -22.19 8.61
C TYR A 395 -3.98 -22.79 9.51
N VAL A 396 -3.66 -22.09 10.61
CA VAL A 396 -2.53 -22.41 11.49
C VAL A 396 -2.94 -22.18 12.95
N LYS A 397 -2.51 -23.07 13.85
CA LYS A 397 -2.77 -22.89 15.29
C LYS A 397 -1.99 -21.70 15.85
N PRO A 398 -2.50 -20.95 16.85
CA PRO A 398 -1.86 -19.75 17.40
C PRO A 398 -0.41 -19.96 17.87
N LEU A 399 -0.09 -21.11 18.49
CA LEU A 399 1.27 -21.41 18.92
C LEU A 399 2.23 -21.58 17.73
N ALA A 400 1.80 -22.24 16.66
CA ALA A 400 2.59 -22.36 15.45
C ALA A 400 2.74 -21.00 14.75
N ALA A 401 1.68 -20.16 14.75
CA ALA A 401 1.77 -18.77 14.28
C ALA A 401 2.82 -17.96 15.03
N ALA A 402 2.86 -18.05 16.36
CA ALA A 402 3.89 -17.40 17.17
C ALA A 402 5.32 -17.87 16.83
N GLN A 403 5.50 -19.19 16.57
CA GLN A 403 6.79 -19.72 16.10
C GLN A 403 7.18 -19.14 14.75
N THR A 404 6.24 -18.95 13.82
CA THR A 404 6.52 -18.35 12.50
C THR A 404 6.87 -16.87 12.58
N VAL A 405 6.43 -16.15 13.61
CA VAL A 405 6.90 -14.77 13.87
C VAL A 405 8.39 -14.74 14.23
N LEU A 406 8.88 -15.72 15.00
CA LEU A 406 10.29 -15.76 15.41
C LEU A 406 11.25 -15.96 14.25
N ASN A 407 10.86 -16.75 13.26
CA ASN A 407 11.68 -17.07 12.08
C ASN A 407 11.22 -16.38 10.80
N PHE A 408 10.20 -15.49 10.89
CA PHE A 408 9.58 -14.77 9.78
C PHE A 408 9.00 -15.65 8.66
N GLY A 409 8.73 -16.92 8.94
CA GLY A 409 8.02 -17.79 8.01
C GLY A 409 6.54 -17.43 7.87
N LEU A 410 5.96 -16.72 8.83
CA LEU A 410 4.57 -16.28 8.87
C LEU A 410 3.60 -17.37 8.36
N LEU A 411 2.66 -17.03 7.51
CA LEU A 411 1.69 -17.97 6.94
C LEU A 411 2.30 -18.99 5.96
N MET A 412 3.53 -18.75 5.49
CA MET A 412 4.18 -19.59 4.49
C MET A 412 4.89 -20.82 5.08
N ASN A 413 5.12 -20.84 6.39
CA ASN A 413 5.92 -21.86 7.07
C ASN A 413 7.34 -22.05 6.50
N MET A 414 7.87 -21.03 5.82
CA MET A 414 9.23 -20.99 5.24
C MET A 414 10.11 -20.08 6.08
N PRO A 415 10.96 -20.58 6.99
CA PRO A 415 11.81 -19.78 7.84
C PRO A 415 12.78 -18.89 7.04
N GLN A 416 12.80 -17.59 7.30
CA GLN A 416 13.70 -16.62 6.70
C GLN A 416 14.86 -16.30 7.63
N ILE A 417 15.83 -17.20 7.71
CA ILE A 417 16.86 -17.17 8.75
C ILE A 417 17.73 -15.90 8.70
N LEU A 418 18.17 -15.48 7.50
CA LEU A 418 19.03 -14.30 7.40
C LEU A 418 18.28 -13.01 7.75
N PHE A 419 17.02 -12.90 7.35
CA PHE A 419 16.16 -11.80 7.77
C PHE A 419 15.91 -11.84 9.29
N ALA A 420 15.59 -13.01 9.83
CA ALA A 420 15.37 -13.19 11.27
C ALA A 420 16.60 -12.79 12.10
N VAL A 421 17.80 -13.22 11.69
CA VAL A 421 19.07 -12.81 12.36
C VAL A 421 19.23 -11.30 12.30
N ALA A 422 19.08 -10.68 11.14
CA ALA A 422 19.16 -9.23 10.99
C ALA A 422 18.14 -8.53 11.88
N PHE A 423 16.90 -9.01 11.88
CA PHE A 423 15.81 -8.46 12.68
C PHE A 423 16.13 -8.55 14.20
N TRP A 424 16.54 -9.72 14.71
CA TRP A 424 16.77 -9.89 16.15
C TRP A 424 17.97 -9.08 16.65
N ILE A 425 19.02 -8.92 15.85
CA ILE A 425 20.11 -7.96 16.14
C ILE A 425 19.54 -6.54 16.21
N GLY A 426 18.70 -6.15 15.26
CA GLY A 426 18.04 -4.85 15.24
C GLY A 426 17.08 -4.66 16.41
N PHE A 427 16.34 -5.69 16.79
CA PHE A 427 15.42 -5.67 17.92
C PHE A 427 16.16 -5.35 19.24
N VAL A 428 17.28 -6.04 19.49
CA VAL A 428 18.14 -5.74 20.65
C VAL A 428 18.69 -4.32 20.57
N SER A 429 19.19 -3.91 19.41
CA SER A 429 19.71 -2.55 19.18
C SER A 429 18.65 -1.48 19.44
N CYS A 430 17.39 -1.73 19.03
CA CYS A 430 16.27 -0.83 19.26
C CYS A 430 15.87 -0.75 20.74
N ILE A 431 15.88 -1.86 21.48
CA ILE A 431 15.62 -1.85 22.94
C ILE A 431 16.66 -1.03 23.68
N LEU A 432 17.92 -1.17 23.31
CA LEU A 432 19.02 -0.45 23.97
C LEU A 432 19.02 1.05 23.66
N ASN A 433 18.45 1.47 22.52
CA ASN A 433 18.40 2.86 22.11
C ASN A 433 17.01 3.48 22.35
N LYS A 434 16.95 4.48 23.22
CA LYS A 434 15.69 5.17 23.59
C LYS A 434 14.91 5.72 22.38
N ASN A 435 15.61 6.14 21.32
CA ASN A 435 14.99 6.73 20.13
C ASN A 435 14.28 5.68 19.24
N TYR A 436 14.60 4.38 19.40
CA TYR A 436 14.12 3.31 18.54
C TYR A 436 13.19 2.31 19.25
N ARG A 437 13.06 2.38 20.60
CA ARG A 437 12.25 1.45 21.41
C ARG A 437 10.81 1.31 20.93
N TRP A 438 10.23 2.38 20.44
CA TRP A 438 8.87 2.36 19.93
C TRP A 438 8.69 1.44 18.72
N LEU A 439 9.73 1.24 17.90
CA LEU A 439 9.68 0.30 16.76
C LEU A 439 9.50 -1.14 17.26
N THR A 440 10.15 -1.52 18.36
CA THR A 440 10.00 -2.87 18.93
C THR A 440 8.58 -3.08 19.47
N LEU A 441 8.01 -2.06 20.12
CA LEU A 441 6.64 -2.14 20.63
C LEU A 441 5.62 -2.18 19.48
N ALA A 442 5.81 -1.38 18.42
CA ALA A 442 4.95 -1.43 17.22
C ALA A 442 4.98 -2.83 16.58
N PHE A 443 6.18 -3.42 16.43
CA PHE A 443 6.31 -4.81 15.94
C PHE A 443 5.59 -5.80 16.86
N LEU A 444 5.77 -5.72 18.17
CA LEU A 444 5.11 -6.64 19.12
C LEU A 444 3.59 -6.54 19.05
N MET A 445 3.04 -5.33 18.91
CA MET A 445 1.60 -5.12 18.75
C MET A 445 1.09 -5.79 17.45
N THR A 446 1.79 -5.61 16.33
CA THR A 446 1.41 -6.28 15.08
C THR A 446 1.53 -7.80 15.17
N ALA A 447 2.56 -8.32 15.86
CA ALA A 447 2.74 -9.75 16.08
C ALA A 447 1.61 -10.36 16.94
N VAL A 448 1.19 -9.66 18.01
CA VAL A 448 0.04 -10.07 18.82
C VAL A 448 -1.25 -10.10 17.99
N ILE A 449 -1.49 -9.07 17.18
CA ILE A 449 -2.65 -9.00 16.29
C ILE A 449 -2.64 -10.17 15.29
N TYR A 450 -1.49 -10.48 14.70
CA TYR A 450 -1.34 -11.61 13.78
C TYR A 450 -1.63 -12.95 14.45
N VAL A 451 -1.05 -13.22 15.62
CA VAL A 451 -1.30 -14.46 16.35
C VAL A 451 -2.78 -14.55 16.78
N ALA A 452 -3.37 -13.44 17.20
CA ALA A 452 -4.78 -13.39 17.56
C ALA A 452 -5.73 -13.59 16.38
N SER A 453 -5.35 -13.18 15.15
CA SER A 453 -6.14 -13.42 13.93
C SER A 453 -6.27 -14.91 13.59
N LEU A 454 -5.39 -15.74 14.12
CA LEU A 454 -5.39 -17.19 13.97
C LEU A 454 -5.97 -17.92 15.19
N SER A 455 -6.54 -17.20 16.15
CA SER A 455 -7.21 -17.79 17.33
C SER A 455 -8.54 -18.44 16.94
N ASP A 456 -8.84 -19.57 17.56
CA ASP A 456 -10.14 -20.24 17.55
C ASP A 456 -11.15 -19.60 18.51
N VAL A 457 -10.68 -18.77 19.46
CA VAL A 457 -11.51 -18.00 20.38
C VAL A 457 -12.02 -16.75 19.69
N LEU A 458 -13.22 -16.80 19.14
CA LEU A 458 -13.83 -15.74 18.32
C LEU A 458 -13.81 -14.33 18.95
N PRO A 459 -14.11 -14.13 20.26
CA PRO A 459 -13.98 -12.82 20.87
C PRO A 459 -12.57 -12.24 20.84
N ILE A 460 -11.54 -13.06 21.04
CA ILE A 460 -10.13 -12.66 20.96
C ILE A 460 -9.78 -12.30 19.52
N LYS A 461 -10.14 -13.15 18.59
CA LYS A 461 -9.92 -12.94 17.15
C LYS A 461 -10.51 -11.61 16.69
N ARG A 462 -11.80 -11.35 16.99
CA ARG A 462 -12.50 -10.12 16.63
C ARG A 462 -11.93 -8.90 17.32
N PHE A 463 -11.63 -8.98 18.62
CA PHE A 463 -11.11 -7.85 19.37
C PHE A 463 -9.77 -7.34 18.79
N PHE A 464 -8.85 -8.25 18.49
CA PHE A 464 -7.52 -7.87 18.01
C PHE A 464 -7.45 -7.64 16.50
N SER A 465 -8.19 -8.41 15.68
CA SER A 465 -8.02 -8.39 14.22
C SER A 465 -9.28 -8.04 13.42
N GLY A 466 -10.38 -7.66 14.07
CA GLY A 466 -11.65 -7.36 13.41
C GLY A 466 -11.55 -6.24 12.37
N PHE A 467 -10.77 -5.18 12.61
CA PHE A 467 -10.58 -4.09 11.66
C PHE A 467 -9.84 -4.49 10.38
N TRP A 468 -9.29 -5.69 10.32
CA TRP A 468 -8.69 -6.32 9.14
C TRP A 468 -9.48 -7.53 8.67
N TYR A 469 -10.81 -7.57 8.89
CA TYR A 469 -11.69 -8.71 8.52
C TYR A 469 -11.31 -10.02 9.22
N THR A 470 -10.61 -9.98 10.33
CA THR A 470 -9.94 -11.14 10.96
C THR A 470 -8.98 -11.89 10.03
N ASP A 471 -8.54 -11.26 8.95
CA ASP A 471 -7.74 -11.87 7.87
C ASP A 471 -6.26 -12.01 8.29
N PRO A 472 -5.75 -13.25 8.37
CA PRO A 472 -4.34 -13.49 8.72
C PRO A 472 -3.35 -12.97 7.67
N GLU A 473 -3.73 -12.85 6.41
CA GLU A 473 -2.87 -12.33 5.35
C GLU A 473 -2.56 -10.84 5.56
N ARG A 474 -3.57 -10.05 5.88
CA ARG A 474 -3.43 -8.62 6.18
C ARG A 474 -2.62 -8.40 7.45
N THR A 475 -2.86 -9.19 8.48
CA THR A 475 -2.13 -9.07 9.75
C THR A 475 -0.69 -9.56 9.65
N ALA A 476 -0.39 -10.59 8.85
CA ALA A 476 0.97 -11.01 8.52
C ALA A 476 1.74 -9.91 7.75
N ALA A 477 1.08 -9.23 6.81
CA ALA A 477 1.66 -8.09 6.10
C ALA A 477 2.04 -6.95 7.05
N MET A 478 1.22 -6.67 8.08
CA MET A 478 1.55 -5.67 9.11
C MET A 478 2.82 -6.04 9.88
N VAL A 479 2.96 -7.33 10.27
CA VAL A 479 4.19 -7.83 10.92
C VAL A 479 5.40 -7.64 10.00
N ALA A 480 5.28 -7.99 8.73
CA ALA A 480 6.36 -7.83 7.75
C ALA A 480 6.78 -6.36 7.61
N ILE A 481 5.83 -5.44 7.43
CA ILE A 481 6.11 -4.00 7.30
C ILE A 481 6.75 -3.43 8.57
N ALA A 482 6.23 -3.76 9.75
CA ALA A 482 6.76 -3.29 11.03
C ALA A 482 8.18 -3.83 11.32
N ALA A 483 8.52 -5.01 10.79
CA ALA A 483 9.84 -5.62 10.95
C ALA A 483 10.93 -4.96 10.09
N VAL A 484 10.58 -4.41 8.93
CA VAL A 484 11.56 -3.87 7.97
C VAL A 484 12.49 -2.80 8.57
N PRO A 485 12.01 -1.74 9.23
CA PRO A 485 12.91 -0.74 9.83
C PRO A 485 13.85 -1.34 10.88
N VAL A 486 13.36 -2.29 11.67
CA VAL A 486 14.15 -2.99 12.70
C VAL A 486 15.25 -3.85 12.08
N ALA A 487 14.91 -4.61 11.03
CA ALA A 487 15.88 -5.43 10.29
C ALA A 487 16.98 -4.58 9.63
N ILE A 488 16.62 -3.42 9.04
CA ILE A 488 17.59 -2.49 8.45
C ILE A 488 18.56 -1.96 9.52
N ILE A 489 18.05 -1.59 10.70
CA ILE A 489 18.90 -1.16 11.83
C ILE A 489 19.83 -2.30 12.26
N GLY A 490 19.36 -3.54 12.30
CA GLY A 490 20.17 -4.70 12.62
C GLY A 490 21.26 -4.99 11.60
N MET A 491 20.95 -4.91 10.31
CA MET A 491 21.94 -5.06 9.25
C MET A 491 23.01 -3.96 9.32
N GLU A 492 22.60 -2.71 9.47
CA GLU A 492 23.53 -1.58 9.64
C GLU A 492 24.42 -1.77 10.86
N THR A 493 23.83 -2.20 11.99
CA THR A 493 24.58 -2.50 13.23
C THR A 493 25.60 -3.62 12.99
N SER A 494 25.20 -4.70 12.34
CA SER A 494 26.09 -5.83 12.01
C SER A 494 27.25 -5.41 11.11
N ILE A 495 26.96 -4.64 10.06
CA ILE A 495 27.99 -4.08 9.18
C ILE A 495 28.99 -3.23 9.98
N THR A 496 28.49 -2.35 10.84
CA THR A 496 29.33 -1.48 11.68
C THR A 496 30.21 -2.29 12.64
N LEU A 497 29.65 -3.29 13.32
CA LEU A 497 30.38 -4.16 14.24
C LEU A 497 31.52 -4.93 13.54
N VAL A 498 31.25 -5.48 12.35
CA VAL A 498 32.29 -6.19 11.57
C VAL A 498 33.42 -5.24 11.19
N PHE A 499 33.10 -4.04 10.73
CA PHE A 499 34.12 -3.07 10.36
C PHE A 499 34.91 -2.56 11.58
N ASP A 500 34.29 -2.37 12.72
CA ASP A 500 34.97 -1.96 13.94
C ASP A 500 35.87 -3.08 14.48
N LEU A 501 35.45 -4.34 14.36
CA LEU A 501 36.31 -5.49 14.67
C LEU A 501 37.55 -5.53 13.74
N ILE A 502 37.35 -5.34 12.45
CA ILE A 502 38.47 -5.28 11.46
C ILE A 502 39.47 -4.16 11.86
N LYS A 503 38.95 -2.96 12.15
CA LYS A 503 39.79 -1.84 12.61
C LYS A 503 40.57 -2.19 13.88
N TYR A 504 39.89 -2.81 14.85
CA TYR A 504 40.52 -3.24 16.10
C TYR A 504 41.63 -4.25 15.84
N VAL A 505 41.41 -5.28 15.02
CA VAL A 505 42.42 -6.28 14.66
C VAL A 505 43.60 -5.62 13.96
N ILE A 506 43.36 -4.75 12.97
CA ILE A 506 44.46 -4.03 12.27
C ILE A 506 45.27 -3.18 13.23
N LYS A 507 44.63 -2.47 14.18
CA LYS A 507 45.31 -1.68 15.21
C LYS A 507 46.17 -2.56 16.10
N THR A 508 45.62 -3.66 16.61
CA THR A 508 46.33 -4.60 17.49
C THR A 508 47.53 -5.26 16.79
N VAL A 509 47.38 -5.62 15.50
CA VAL A 509 48.50 -6.19 14.72
C VAL A 509 49.59 -5.14 14.51
N LYS A 510 49.27 -3.89 14.19
CA LYS A 510 50.24 -2.79 14.07
C LYS A 510 50.97 -2.50 15.40
N GLU A 511 50.26 -2.51 16.53
CA GLU A 511 50.83 -2.29 17.85
C GLU A 511 51.76 -3.44 18.28
N LYS A 512 51.44 -4.69 17.88
CA LYS A 512 52.33 -5.85 18.10
C LYS A 512 53.57 -5.84 17.19
N GLY A 513 53.40 -5.39 15.92
CA GLY A 513 54.52 -5.24 14.97
C GLY A 513 55.52 -4.16 15.40
N ASN A 514 55.05 -3.05 15.96
CA ASN A 514 55.93 -1.98 16.47
C ASN A 514 56.65 -2.29 17.80
N LYS A 515 56.24 -3.36 18.51
CA LYS A 515 56.99 -3.81 19.72
C LYS A 515 58.22 -4.65 19.36
N GLY A 516 58.39 -5.05 18.09
CA GLY A 516 59.57 -5.77 17.62
C GLY A 516 60.73 -4.89 17.11
N GLU A 517 60.53 -3.60 16.85
CA GLU A 517 61.57 -2.65 16.39
C GLU A 517 61.62 -1.44 17.33
N LYS A 518 62.35 -1.59 18.42
CA LYS A 518 62.90 -0.44 19.13
C LYS A 518 64.24 -0.06 18.52
N THR A 519 64.19 0.83 17.54
CA THR A 519 65.33 1.72 17.25
C THR A 519 64.80 3.08 16.83
N SER A 520 65.13 4.02 17.67
CA SER A 520 65.28 5.47 17.51
C SER A 520 64.95 6.09 16.16
N SER A 521 63.91 6.93 16.11
CA SER A 521 64.07 8.35 15.69
C SER A 521 62.73 9.12 15.86
N GLU A 522 62.84 10.13 16.68
CA GLU A 522 62.28 11.48 16.71
C GLU A 522 60.98 11.82 15.97
N ASN A 523 60.09 12.37 16.79
CA ASN A 523 59.25 13.55 16.58
C ASN A 523 58.98 14.02 15.13
N SER A 524 57.77 13.85 14.69
CA SER A 524 57.16 14.80 13.78
C SER A 524 55.74 15.14 14.25
N ALA A 525 55.66 16.16 15.09
CA ALA A 525 54.44 16.87 15.40
C ALA A 525 53.91 17.50 14.11
N CYS A 526 52.69 17.25 13.74
CA CYS A 526 51.97 17.99 12.70
C CYS A 526 51.73 19.42 13.17
N THR A 527 52.56 20.34 12.72
CA THR A 527 52.31 21.79 12.78
C THR A 527 51.22 22.15 11.78
N ILE A 528 50.13 22.74 12.25
CA ILE A 528 49.10 23.34 11.42
C ILE A 528 49.66 24.62 10.77
N SER A 529 49.92 24.57 9.47
CA SER A 529 50.25 25.77 8.68
C SER A 529 48.96 26.48 8.27
N ALA A 530 48.86 27.77 8.55
CA ALA A 530 47.72 28.65 8.33
C ALA A 530 47.67 29.18 6.88
N ASN A 531 47.83 28.34 5.87
CA ASN A 531 47.58 28.71 4.47
C ASN A 531 46.75 27.60 3.79
N GLY A 532 45.58 28.02 3.33
CA GLY A 532 44.47 27.19 2.86
C GLY A 532 44.71 26.41 1.56
N ASP A 533 45.60 25.43 1.62
CA ASP A 533 45.65 24.38 0.59
C ASP A 533 45.20 23.04 1.22
N GLN A 534 44.05 22.56 0.80
CA GLN A 534 43.56 21.21 1.17
C GLN A 534 44.40 20.15 0.46
N SER A 535 45.63 19.95 0.89
CA SER A 535 46.43 18.80 0.53
C SER A 535 45.88 17.57 1.24
N THR A 536 45.39 16.64 0.48
CA THR A 536 44.91 15.28 0.74
C THR A 536 45.56 14.61 1.95
N CYS A 537 44.96 14.75 3.11
CA CYS A 537 45.38 14.01 4.32
C CYS A 537 44.93 12.54 4.16
N LYS A 538 45.89 11.58 4.17
CA LYS A 538 45.61 10.14 4.06
C LYS A 538 44.42 9.61 4.93
N PRO A 539 44.16 10.17 6.15
CA PRO A 539 42.96 9.79 6.91
C PRO A 539 41.63 10.14 6.26
N CYS A 540 41.52 11.30 5.57
CA CYS A 540 40.26 11.70 4.90
C CYS A 540 39.91 10.82 3.70
N MET A 541 40.92 10.36 2.96
CA MET A 541 40.71 9.44 1.83
C MET A 541 40.26 8.05 2.29
N PHE A 542 40.79 7.59 3.47
CA PHE A 542 40.38 6.32 4.07
C PHE A 542 38.94 6.35 4.59
N ILE A 543 38.49 7.47 5.17
CA ILE A 543 37.09 7.65 5.66
C ILE A 543 36.11 7.72 4.48
N LYS A 544 36.49 8.38 3.38
CA LYS A 544 35.64 8.46 2.17
C LYS A 544 35.49 7.09 1.50
N ASN A 545 36.57 6.32 1.40
CA ASN A 545 36.57 4.95 0.86
C ASN A 545 35.83 3.97 1.78
N PHE A 546 35.82 4.21 3.08
CA PHE A 546 35.12 3.39 4.06
C PHE A 546 33.58 3.43 3.90
N GLY A 547 32.99 4.61 3.68
CA GLY A 547 31.55 4.73 3.39
C GLY A 547 31.14 3.99 2.11
N ILE A 548 31.98 4.03 1.07
CA ILE A 548 31.76 3.30 -0.17
C ILE A 548 31.80 1.78 0.08
N LEU A 549 32.80 1.31 0.82
CA LEU A 549 32.93 -0.11 1.15
C LEU A 549 31.76 -0.64 1.97
N MET A 550 31.28 0.11 2.96
CA MET A 550 30.06 -0.23 3.72
C MET A 550 28.84 -0.32 2.82
N SER A 551 28.71 0.58 1.84
CA SER A 551 27.59 0.57 0.88
C SER A 551 27.66 -0.65 -0.05
N ILE A 552 28.86 -1.06 -0.48
CA ILE A 552 29.06 -2.29 -1.27
C ILE A 552 28.66 -3.53 -0.45
N VAL A 553 29.08 -3.62 0.81
CA VAL A 553 28.67 -4.71 1.72
C VAL A 553 27.14 -4.72 1.92
N ALA A 554 26.51 -3.55 2.02
CA ALA A 554 25.07 -3.43 2.11
C ALA A 554 24.36 -3.96 0.85
N VAL A 555 24.88 -3.66 -0.35
CA VAL A 555 24.37 -4.23 -1.60
C VAL A 555 24.52 -5.74 -1.64
N VAL A 556 25.70 -6.26 -1.28
CA VAL A 556 25.96 -7.72 -1.26
C VAL A 556 24.99 -8.40 -0.28
N TRP A 557 24.84 -7.88 0.93
CA TRP A 557 23.91 -8.45 1.91
C TRP A 557 22.47 -8.35 1.44
N GLY A 558 22.05 -7.21 0.86
CA GLY A 558 20.74 -7.06 0.24
C GLY A 558 20.48 -8.10 -0.85
N CYS A 559 21.44 -8.33 -1.74
CA CYS A 559 21.35 -9.39 -2.76
C CYS A 559 21.24 -10.78 -2.13
N VAL A 560 21.97 -11.04 -1.04
CA VAL A 560 21.91 -12.32 -0.33
C VAL A 560 20.55 -12.53 0.32
N LEU A 561 19.92 -11.49 0.89
CA LEU A 561 18.56 -11.58 1.42
C LEU A 561 17.52 -11.92 0.35
N LEU A 562 17.70 -11.40 -0.85
CA LEU A 562 16.81 -11.69 -1.99
C LEU A 562 17.15 -13.00 -2.71
N SER A 563 18.16 -13.72 -2.24
CA SER A 563 18.65 -14.98 -2.82
C SER A 563 18.03 -16.19 -2.11
N PRO A 564 18.16 -17.39 -2.71
CA PRO A 564 17.78 -18.66 -2.07
C PRO A 564 18.40 -18.92 -0.70
N TRP A 565 19.55 -18.27 -0.39
CA TRP A 565 20.30 -18.44 0.86
C TRP A 565 19.56 -17.92 2.10
N ASN A 566 18.51 -17.11 1.93
CA ASN A 566 17.69 -16.66 3.05
C ASN A 566 16.79 -17.76 3.61
N LEU A 567 16.57 -18.85 2.87
CA LEU A 567 15.71 -19.96 3.29
C LEU A 567 16.51 -21.06 3.96
N ALA A 568 16.05 -21.49 5.14
CA ALA A 568 16.70 -22.57 5.90
C ALA A 568 16.44 -23.97 5.34
N SER A 569 15.48 -24.15 4.47
CA SER A 569 15.10 -25.44 3.90
C SER A 569 15.84 -25.72 2.60
N LEU A 570 17.13 -26.03 2.68
CA LEU A 570 17.85 -26.56 1.54
C LEU A 570 17.89 -28.10 1.63
N PRO A 571 17.32 -28.81 0.65
CA PRO A 571 18.21 -29.30 -0.40
C PRO A 571 17.70 -29.11 -1.84
N LYS A 572 16.62 -28.40 -2.08
CA LYS A 572 16.16 -28.21 -3.48
C LYS A 572 16.48 -26.80 -3.96
N LYS A 573 17.33 -26.71 -5.00
CA LYS A 573 17.81 -25.51 -5.71
C LYS A 573 16.72 -24.55 -6.25
N GLU A 574 15.46 -24.73 -5.88
CA GLU A 574 14.34 -24.13 -6.61
C GLU A 574 13.59 -23.01 -5.89
N HIS A 575 13.77 -22.81 -4.59
CA HIS A 575 12.86 -21.95 -3.85
C HIS A 575 13.54 -20.88 -3.01
N SER A 576 13.81 -19.70 -3.60
CA SER A 576 13.85 -18.48 -2.81
C SER A 576 12.42 -17.97 -2.62
N GLU A 577 12.11 -17.27 -1.52
CA GLU A 577 10.78 -16.68 -1.31
C GLU A 577 10.37 -15.79 -2.48
N ILE A 578 11.28 -14.97 -3.00
CA ILE A 578 11.01 -14.14 -4.16
C ILE A 578 10.72 -14.98 -5.39
N ARG A 579 11.45 -16.07 -5.63
CA ARG A 579 11.17 -16.98 -6.74
C ARG A 579 9.80 -17.63 -6.58
N TYR A 580 9.46 -18.06 -5.37
CA TYR A 580 8.14 -18.60 -5.08
C TYR A 580 7.04 -17.55 -5.32
N GLY A 581 7.23 -16.33 -4.83
CA GLY A 581 6.32 -15.21 -5.10
C GLY A 581 6.19 -14.88 -6.58
N ILE A 582 7.29 -14.92 -7.34
CA ILE A 582 7.27 -14.72 -8.80
C ILE A 582 6.47 -15.83 -9.50
N ILE A 583 6.69 -17.10 -9.13
CA ILE A 583 5.97 -18.23 -9.70
C ILE A 583 4.49 -18.12 -9.38
N TRP A 584 4.15 -17.82 -8.13
CA TRP A 584 2.78 -17.70 -7.70
C TRP A 584 2.04 -16.52 -8.36
N LEU A 585 2.67 -15.33 -8.45
CA LEU A 585 2.13 -14.22 -9.23
C LEU A 585 1.88 -14.62 -10.69
N ASN A 586 2.82 -15.33 -11.30
CA ASN A 586 2.65 -15.79 -12.68
C ASN A 586 1.46 -16.76 -12.81
N GLU A 587 1.30 -17.67 -11.85
CA GLU A 587 0.17 -18.64 -11.85
C GLU A 587 -1.20 -17.96 -11.77
N VAL A 588 -1.32 -16.86 -11.01
CA VAL A 588 -2.61 -16.18 -10.83
C VAL A 588 -2.90 -15.09 -11.84
N PHE A 589 -1.88 -14.61 -12.58
CA PHE A 589 -2.04 -13.59 -13.61
C PHE A 589 -2.09 -14.16 -15.05
N GLU A 590 -1.34 -15.22 -15.34
CA GLU A 590 -1.26 -15.79 -16.69
C GLU A 590 -2.57 -16.54 -17.02
N PRO A 591 -3.30 -16.15 -18.09
CA PRO A 591 -4.45 -16.92 -18.55
C PRO A 591 -4.01 -18.30 -19.03
N ARG A 592 -4.50 -19.35 -18.39
CA ARG A 592 -4.20 -20.75 -18.68
C ARG A 592 -5.49 -21.55 -18.79
N GLU A 593 -5.44 -22.78 -19.29
CA GLU A 593 -6.62 -23.64 -19.43
C GLU A 593 -7.31 -24.00 -18.11
N HIS A 594 -6.62 -23.86 -16.98
CA HIS A 594 -7.20 -24.09 -15.65
C HIS A 594 -7.59 -22.80 -14.91
N THR A 595 -7.42 -21.63 -15.52
CA THR A 595 -7.88 -20.35 -14.95
C THR A 595 -9.32 -20.06 -15.33
N THR A 596 -9.99 -19.17 -14.60
CA THR A 596 -11.39 -18.84 -14.84
C THR A 596 -11.61 -18.24 -16.24
N TYR A 597 -10.75 -17.28 -16.64
CA TYR A 597 -10.70 -16.76 -18.01
C TYR A 597 -9.46 -17.35 -18.72
N LYS A 598 -9.68 -18.02 -19.83
CA LYS A 598 -8.67 -18.78 -20.56
C LYS A 598 -8.12 -18.01 -21.76
N ALA A 599 -6.87 -18.29 -22.13
CA ALA A 599 -6.28 -17.70 -23.35
C ALA A 599 -7.04 -18.11 -24.63
N SER A 600 -7.59 -19.33 -24.65
CA SER A 600 -8.40 -19.86 -25.77
C SER A 600 -9.71 -19.13 -25.97
N GLU A 601 -10.25 -18.47 -24.95
CA GLU A 601 -11.50 -17.68 -25.01
C GLU A 601 -11.33 -16.34 -25.71
N ASP A 602 -10.12 -15.80 -25.74
CA ASP A 602 -9.82 -14.44 -26.19
C ASP A 602 -10.23 -14.18 -27.66
N GLU A 603 -9.96 -15.13 -28.55
CA GLU A 603 -10.31 -15.01 -29.96
C GLU A 603 -11.81 -15.15 -30.19
N PHE A 604 -12.47 -16.08 -29.49
CA PHE A 604 -13.91 -16.25 -29.53
C PHE A 604 -14.63 -14.98 -29.06
N VAL A 605 -14.22 -14.43 -27.90
CA VAL A 605 -14.80 -13.20 -27.33
C VAL A 605 -14.65 -12.01 -28.29
N LYS A 606 -13.50 -11.85 -28.96
CA LYS A 606 -13.28 -10.78 -29.95
C LYS A 606 -14.23 -10.91 -31.17
N LYS A 607 -14.48 -12.14 -31.63
CA LYS A 607 -15.45 -12.39 -32.69
C LYS A 607 -16.88 -12.13 -32.21
N ALA A 608 -17.23 -12.60 -31.01
CA ALA A 608 -18.51 -12.33 -30.36
C ALA A 608 -18.77 -10.82 -30.25
N LEU A 609 -17.79 -10.03 -29.82
CA LEU A 609 -17.88 -8.57 -29.69
C LEU A 609 -18.22 -7.89 -31.04
N GLN A 610 -17.67 -8.38 -32.15
CA GLN A 610 -17.99 -7.85 -33.48
C GLN A 610 -19.47 -8.12 -33.90
N ILE A 611 -20.06 -9.20 -33.40
CA ILE A 611 -21.45 -9.57 -33.66
C ILE A 611 -22.38 -8.75 -32.77
N VAL A 612 -22.11 -8.71 -31.45
CA VAL A 612 -23.03 -8.09 -30.49
C VAL A 612 -22.95 -6.56 -30.49
N GLY A 613 -21.80 -5.97 -30.85
CA GLY A 613 -21.59 -4.52 -30.81
C GLY A 613 -21.85 -3.95 -29.42
N ASN A 614 -22.87 -3.09 -29.30
CA ASN A 614 -23.27 -2.46 -28.04
C ASN A 614 -24.48 -3.12 -27.36
N ASP A 615 -25.05 -4.17 -27.96
CA ASP A 615 -26.22 -4.85 -27.42
C ASP A 615 -25.89 -5.51 -26.07
N LEU A 616 -26.93 -5.61 -25.22
CA LEU A 616 -26.79 -6.24 -23.92
C LEU A 616 -26.66 -7.76 -24.06
N VAL A 617 -25.62 -8.31 -23.48
CA VAL A 617 -25.28 -9.73 -23.49
C VAL A 617 -25.43 -10.29 -22.08
N VAL A 618 -26.33 -11.26 -21.92
CA VAL A 618 -26.44 -12.04 -20.67
C VAL A 618 -25.26 -13.01 -20.63
N ASN A 619 -24.56 -13.06 -19.51
CA ASN A 619 -23.38 -13.88 -19.29
C ASN A 619 -23.47 -14.65 -17.97
N ASN A 620 -22.67 -15.70 -17.81
CA ASN A 620 -22.53 -16.40 -16.53
C ASN A 620 -21.35 -15.79 -15.74
N PRO A 621 -21.58 -15.18 -14.56
CA PRO A 621 -20.50 -14.53 -13.81
C PRO A 621 -19.43 -15.48 -13.24
N TYR A 622 -19.62 -16.80 -13.39
CA TYR A 622 -18.69 -17.81 -12.89
C TYR A 622 -17.82 -18.46 -13.97
N ASP A 623 -18.03 -18.12 -15.26
CA ASP A 623 -17.27 -18.66 -16.40
C ASP A 623 -16.14 -17.75 -16.89
N GLY A 624 -15.77 -16.73 -16.12
CA GLY A 624 -14.73 -15.76 -16.50
C GLY A 624 -15.24 -14.53 -17.27
N SER A 625 -16.49 -14.55 -17.74
CA SER A 625 -17.05 -13.45 -18.55
C SER A 625 -17.24 -12.13 -17.79
N LEU A 626 -17.19 -12.12 -16.45
CA LEU A 626 -17.26 -10.90 -15.63
C LEU A 626 -16.32 -9.77 -16.08
N VAL A 627 -15.17 -10.11 -16.60
CA VAL A 627 -14.11 -9.16 -16.95
C VAL A 627 -14.29 -8.54 -18.34
N LEU A 628 -15.20 -9.04 -19.16
CA LEU A 628 -15.30 -8.68 -20.58
C LEU A 628 -15.68 -7.22 -20.81
N ASN A 629 -16.42 -6.59 -19.88
CA ASN A 629 -16.65 -5.15 -19.94
C ASN A 629 -15.35 -4.36 -19.76
N SER A 630 -14.51 -4.77 -18.84
CA SER A 630 -13.22 -4.10 -18.56
C SER A 630 -12.14 -4.41 -19.57
N LEU A 631 -12.13 -5.61 -20.18
CA LEU A 631 -11.13 -5.99 -21.18
C LEU A 631 -11.45 -5.45 -22.57
N TYR A 632 -12.74 -5.49 -22.97
CA TYR A 632 -13.15 -5.28 -24.36
C TYR A 632 -14.28 -4.26 -24.50
N GLY A 633 -14.83 -3.73 -23.41
CA GLY A 633 -15.99 -2.86 -23.45
C GLY A 633 -17.31 -3.57 -23.79
N MET A 634 -17.35 -4.91 -23.77
CA MET A 634 -18.57 -5.67 -24.07
C MET A 634 -19.66 -5.33 -23.04
N ASN A 635 -20.86 -5.03 -23.50
CA ASN A 635 -21.97 -4.69 -22.61
C ASN A 635 -22.61 -5.95 -22.03
N ILE A 636 -21.98 -6.50 -20.99
CA ILE A 636 -22.43 -7.69 -20.26
C ILE A 636 -23.40 -7.33 -19.13
N PHE A 637 -24.37 -8.21 -18.86
CA PHE A 637 -25.38 -8.03 -17.82
C PHE A 637 -24.80 -8.24 -16.41
N TYR A 638 -24.07 -9.34 -16.15
CA TYR A 638 -23.43 -9.61 -14.87
C TYR A 638 -21.97 -9.12 -14.90
N ARG A 639 -21.69 -7.95 -14.28
CA ARG A 639 -20.33 -7.38 -14.12
C ARG A 639 -19.71 -7.67 -12.76
N ALA A 640 -20.52 -8.24 -11.84
CA ALA A 640 -20.11 -8.69 -10.52
C ALA A 640 -20.91 -9.94 -10.16
N LYS A 641 -20.46 -10.67 -9.12
CA LYS A 641 -21.22 -11.77 -8.53
C LYS A 641 -22.49 -11.23 -7.91
N VAL A 642 -23.59 -11.93 -8.08
CA VAL A 642 -24.87 -11.59 -7.44
C VAL A 642 -24.85 -12.08 -6.00
N GLU A 643 -24.87 -11.17 -5.04
CA GLU A 643 -24.77 -11.52 -3.61
C GLU A 643 -26.09 -11.28 -2.86
N THR A 644 -26.64 -10.05 -2.94
CA THR A 644 -27.84 -9.64 -2.20
C THR A 644 -28.57 -8.54 -2.99
N GLU A 645 -29.86 -8.32 -2.67
CA GLU A 645 -30.68 -7.24 -3.25
C GLU A 645 -30.82 -7.30 -4.79
N GLU A 646 -30.87 -8.53 -5.32
CA GLU A 646 -31.06 -8.77 -6.74
C GLU A 646 -32.41 -8.23 -7.23
N LEU A 647 -32.42 -7.57 -8.39
CA LEU A 647 -33.64 -7.08 -9.00
C LEU A 647 -34.50 -8.23 -9.55
N PRO A 648 -35.86 -8.12 -9.56
CA PRO A 648 -36.76 -9.20 -10.01
C PRO A 648 -36.42 -9.72 -11.40
N GLN A 649 -36.11 -8.85 -12.36
CA GLN A 649 -35.75 -9.23 -13.74
C GLN A 649 -34.46 -10.09 -13.75
N SER A 650 -33.48 -9.76 -12.91
CA SER A 650 -32.26 -10.55 -12.79
C SER A 650 -32.54 -11.94 -12.23
N VAL A 651 -33.38 -12.05 -11.19
CA VAL A 651 -33.79 -13.34 -10.64
C VAL A 651 -34.42 -14.22 -11.71
N ILE A 652 -35.34 -13.65 -12.50
CA ILE A 652 -36.04 -14.37 -13.61
C ILE A 652 -35.01 -14.82 -14.65
N ILE A 653 -34.14 -13.92 -15.12
CA ILE A 653 -33.10 -14.23 -16.10
C ILE A 653 -32.19 -15.33 -15.57
N ARG A 654 -31.69 -15.17 -14.36
CA ARG A 654 -30.76 -16.12 -13.73
C ARG A 654 -31.38 -17.52 -13.60
N THR A 655 -32.66 -17.61 -13.24
CA THR A 655 -33.28 -18.89 -12.88
C THR A 655 -34.12 -19.53 -13.99
N LYS A 656 -34.60 -18.75 -14.97
CA LYS A 656 -35.61 -19.21 -15.95
C LYS A 656 -35.34 -18.78 -17.39
N LEU A 657 -34.23 -18.18 -17.75
CA LEU A 657 -34.00 -17.67 -19.11
C LEU A 657 -34.16 -18.75 -20.18
N ASN A 658 -33.78 -19.99 -19.88
CA ASN A 658 -33.98 -21.14 -20.76
C ASN A 658 -35.48 -21.47 -21.09
N GLU A 659 -36.43 -20.86 -20.39
CA GLU A 659 -37.88 -20.99 -20.65
C GLU A 659 -38.42 -19.87 -21.56
N VAL A 660 -37.57 -19.01 -22.13
CA VAL A 660 -37.98 -17.78 -22.84
C VAL A 660 -38.99 -18.04 -23.98
N ALA A 661 -38.96 -19.18 -24.64
CA ALA A 661 -39.88 -19.52 -25.75
C ALA A 661 -41.33 -19.67 -25.29
N SER A 662 -41.58 -20.11 -24.06
CA SER A 662 -42.90 -20.49 -23.57
C SER A 662 -43.38 -19.70 -22.34
N ASN A 663 -42.49 -19.00 -21.65
CA ASN A 663 -42.77 -18.31 -20.38
C ASN A 663 -42.91 -16.79 -20.60
N PRO A 664 -44.16 -16.22 -20.53
CA PRO A 664 -44.39 -14.78 -20.73
C PRO A 664 -43.64 -13.89 -19.69
N GLU A 665 -43.45 -14.37 -18.46
CA GLU A 665 -42.71 -13.63 -17.43
C GLU A 665 -41.23 -13.45 -17.83
N VAL A 666 -40.60 -14.49 -18.39
CA VAL A 666 -39.25 -14.45 -18.91
C VAL A 666 -39.15 -13.54 -20.13
N GLN A 667 -40.11 -13.64 -21.06
CA GLN A 667 -40.16 -12.75 -22.23
C GLN A 667 -40.26 -11.28 -21.82
N GLN A 668 -41.04 -10.97 -20.79
CA GLN A 668 -41.15 -9.62 -20.27
C GLN A 668 -39.84 -9.15 -19.64
N ALA A 669 -39.18 -9.96 -18.80
CA ALA A 669 -37.89 -9.64 -18.20
C ALA A 669 -36.81 -9.37 -19.25
N VAL A 670 -36.75 -10.16 -20.33
CA VAL A 670 -35.82 -9.97 -21.44
C VAL A 670 -36.11 -8.65 -22.18
N ARG A 671 -37.40 -8.32 -22.42
CA ARG A 671 -37.78 -7.03 -23.05
C ARG A 671 -37.42 -5.83 -22.17
N GLU A 672 -37.69 -5.91 -20.88
CA GLU A 672 -37.43 -4.83 -19.93
C GLU A 672 -35.91 -4.56 -19.77
N THR A 673 -35.10 -5.60 -19.72
CA THR A 673 -33.63 -5.46 -19.66
C THR A 673 -33.00 -5.07 -20.99
N GLY A 674 -33.66 -5.38 -22.10
CA GLY A 674 -33.14 -5.18 -23.46
C GLY A 674 -32.05 -6.20 -23.83
N ALA A 675 -31.99 -7.35 -23.13
CA ALA A 675 -31.04 -8.42 -23.42
C ALA A 675 -31.32 -9.03 -24.81
N ARG A 676 -30.30 -9.12 -25.66
CA ARG A 676 -30.40 -9.66 -27.02
C ARG A 676 -29.57 -10.92 -27.24
N TYR A 677 -28.51 -11.09 -26.49
CA TYR A 677 -27.59 -12.22 -26.64
C TYR A 677 -27.33 -12.90 -25.31
N VAL A 678 -26.92 -14.18 -25.39
CA VAL A 678 -26.39 -14.95 -24.26
C VAL A 678 -25.02 -15.46 -24.64
N LEU A 679 -24.02 -15.14 -23.84
CA LEU A 679 -22.66 -15.63 -23.96
C LEU A 679 -22.39 -16.68 -22.88
N LEU A 680 -21.99 -17.87 -23.29
CA LEU A 680 -21.59 -18.95 -22.42
C LEU A 680 -20.15 -19.36 -22.76
N LEU A 681 -19.26 -19.17 -21.80
CA LEU A 681 -17.90 -19.67 -21.79
C LEU A 681 -17.87 -20.98 -21.02
N ASP A 682 -16.79 -21.74 -21.16
CA ASP A 682 -16.66 -23.06 -20.59
C ASP A 682 -16.60 -23.03 -19.04
N LEU A 683 -17.52 -23.79 -18.40
CA LEU A 683 -17.61 -23.93 -16.95
C LEU A 683 -16.73 -25.06 -16.37
N GLU A 684 -15.81 -25.62 -17.15
CA GLU A 684 -15.05 -26.83 -16.77
C GLU A 684 -14.14 -26.69 -15.54
N ASN A 685 -14.02 -25.50 -14.94
CA ASN A 685 -13.22 -25.34 -13.73
C ASN A 685 -14.01 -24.77 -12.54
N PRO A 686 -14.98 -25.53 -12.00
CA PRO A 686 -15.75 -25.08 -10.84
C PRO A 686 -14.90 -24.94 -9.56
N ALA A 687 -13.69 -25.48 -9.53
CA ALA A 687 -12.83 -25.52 -8.33
C ALA A 687 -12.41 -24.12 -7.82
N LEU A 688 -12.35 -23.13 -8.69
CA LEU A 688 -11.98 -21.74 -8.29
C LEU A 688 -13.15 -20.92 -7.75
N LEU A 689 -14.39 -21.25 -8.13
CA LEU A 689 -15.58 -20.44 -7.82
C LEU A 689 -16.71 -21.25 -7.16
N GLY A 690 -16.55 -22.55 -6.98
CA GLY A 690 -17.58 -23.49 -6.51
C GLY A 690 -18.58 -23.84 -7.61
N ASP A 691 -19.32 -24.96 -7.45
CA ASP A 691 -20.38 -25.34 -8.35
C ASP A 691 -21.61 -24.46 -8.10
N GLN A 692 -21.78 -23.45 -8.95
CA GLN A 692 -22.91 -22.51 -8.94
C GLN A 692 -23.90 -22.77 -10.09
N SER A 693 -23.75 -23.88 -10.79
CA SER A 693 -24.60 -24.21 -11.96
C SER A 693 -26.08 -24.22 -11.61
N TYR A 694 -26.45 -24.71 -10.42
CA TYR A 694 -27.83 -24.70 -9.94
C TYR A 694 -28.36 -23.29 -9.66
N TYR A 695 -27.48 -22.36 -9.26
CA TYR A 695 -27.85 -20.97 -8.95
C TYR A 695 -28.17 -20.20 -10.22
N PHE A 696 -27.52 -20.51 -11.35
CA PHE A 696 -27.79 -19.97 -12.68
C PHE A 696 -28.50 -20.95 -13.57
N SER A 697 -29.56 -21.62 -13.07
CA SER A 697 -30.32 -22.64 -13.83
C SER A 697 -30.91 -22.14 -15.14
N GLY A 698 -31.29 -20.85 -15.20
CA GLY A 698 -31.80 -20.23 -16.42
C GLY A 698 -30.77 -20.06 -17.55
N LEU A 699 -29.46 -20.15 -17.20
CA LEU A 699 -28.37 -20.11 -18.18
C LEU A 699 -27.89 -21.51 -18.61
N GLN A 700 -28.59 -22.58 -18.20
CA GLN A 700 -28.39 -23.91 -18.74
C GLN A 700 -29.06 -24.00 -20.12
N ILE A 701 -28.45 -23.36 -21.11
CA ILE A 701 -28.93 -23.28 -22.49
C ILE A 701 -28.05 -24.18 -23.35
N THR A 702 -28.68 -25.11 -24.04
CA THR A 702 -28.06 -25.98 -25.04
C THR A 702 -28.59 -25.61 -26.45
N ASP A 703 -27.96 -26.16 -27.46
CA ASP A 703 -28.35 -25.94 -28.87
C ASP A 703 -29.78 -26.36 -29.21
N GLU A 704 -30.44 -27.16 -28.33
CA GLU A 704 -31.81 -27.67 -28.50
C GLU A 704 -32.86 -26.82 -27.77
N VAL A 705 -32.45 -25.86 -26.91
CA VAL A 705 -33.40 -25.03 -26.16
C VAL A 705 -34.09 -24.04 -27.07
N PRO A 706 -35.46 -24.08 -27.18
CA PRO A 706 -36.19 -23.20 -28.11
C PRO A 706 -36.11 -21.72 -27.66
N GLY A 707 -36.12 -20.83 -28.63
CA GLY A 707 -36.05 -19.37 -28.41
C GLY A 707 -34.65 -18.78 -28.48
N PHE A 708 -33.65 -19.60 -28.84
CA PHE A 708 -32.27 -19.20 -29.05
C PHE A 708 -31.76 -19.66 -30.41
N GLU A 709 -30.97 -18.82 -31.06
CA GLU A 709 -30.26 -19.12 -32.29
C GLU A 709 -28.74 -19.00 -32.06
N ILE A 710 -27.97 -20.02 -32.44
CA ILE A 710 -26.52 -19.98 -32.40
C ILE A 710 -26.01 -19.01 -33.46
N VAL A 711 -25.33 -17.94 -33.05
CA VAL A 711 -24.72 -16.96 -33.99
C VAL A 711 -23.21 -17.10 -34.06
N LEU A 712 -22.57 -17.71 -33.03
CA LEU A 712 -21.14 -18.06 -33.01
C LEU A 712 -20.93 -19.28 -32.13
N GLN A 713 -20.12 -20.22 -32.63
CA GLN A 713 -19.73 -21.44 -31.91
C GLN A 713 -18.26 -21.79 -32.18
N GLU A 714 -17.49 -22.02 -31.13
CA GLU A 714 -16.13 -22.55 -31.21
C GLU A 714 -15.88 -23.48 -30.02
N GLY A 715 -15.71 -24.79 -30.31
CA GLY A 715 -15.59 -25.78 -29.25
C GLY A 715 -16.75 -25.73 -28.24
N PRO A 716 -16.47 -25.53 -26.95
CA PRO A 716 -17.52 -25.43 -25.92
C PRO A 716 -18.16 -24.04 -25.83
N TYR A 717 -17.59 -23.03 -26.49
CA TYR A 717 -18.04 -21.64 -26.39
C TYR A 717 -19.24 -21.37 -27.29
N ARG A 718 -20.22 -20.62 -26.76
CA ARG A 718 -21.48 -20.29 -27.49
C ARG A 718 -21.85 -18.83 -27.35
N LEU A 719 -22.26 -18.23 -28.45
CA LEU A 719 -23.03 -17.00 -28.48
C LEU A 719 -24.37 -17.28 -29.08
N TYR A 720 -25.44 -17.12 -28.30
CA TYR A 720 -26.81 -17.27 -28.75
C TYR A 720 -27.45 -15.89 -28.95
N ARG A 721 -28.29 -15.75 -29.96
CA ARG A 721 -29.26 -14.65 -30.12
C ARG A 721 -30.58 -15.10 -29.49
N ILE A 722 -31.25 -14.23 -28.71
CA ILE A 722 -32.57 -14.49 -28.15
C ILE A 722 -33.61 -14.15 -29.20
N THR A 723 -34.27 -15.15 -29.80
CA THR A 723 -35.23 -14.96 -30.90
C THR A 723 -36.68 -14.94 -30.42
N ALA A 724 -36.98 -15.41 -29.23
CA ALA A 724 -38.36 -15.54 -28.72
C ALA A 724 -39.02 -14.18 -28.36
N VAL A 725 -38.26 -13.06 -28.37
CA VAL A 725 -38.74 -11.72 -27.98
C VAL A 725 -38.46 -10.65 -29.04
N GLU A 726 -38.05 -11.05 -30.24
CA GLU A 726 -37.86 -10.17 -31.39
C GLU A 726 -39.17 -9.59 -31.91
#